data_78ee2e2e44a72e3664b571b1fe44fdc0
#
_entry.id   78ee2e2e44a72e3664b571b1fe44fdc0
#
_cell.length_a   1.000
_cell.length_b   1.000
_cell.length_c   1.000
_cell.angle_alpha   90.00
_cell.angle_beta   90.00
_cell.angle_gamma   90.00
#
_symmetry.space_group_name_H-M   'P 1'
#
loop_
_entity.id
_entity.type
_entity.pdbx_description
1 polymer ?
#
loop_
_entity_poly.entity_id
_entity_poly.type
_entity_poly.pdbx_seq_one_letter_code
_entity_poly.pdbx_strand_id
1 'polypeptide(L)'
;MLALPNKRCGKILSILLKINESITIKDLASQFDVSARTIRNDLNQLEIWLKERSIELVKKPGVGIWLNIKSDSRRNLLTKISKLERYKDPISPEKRKEFILKYLLYQDDKYTMQNLADNLFVSRSTIYKDLDQIEKWLKKYNLSLERKQNYGIYVKGAEKDWRKAVADLLVKLKNNEELKNMLENELDKESSSRNSRKDIYHQLEGLFGDVNFEEVERIIQEVEIESEFIFTDEAITALVIHIAIALERLDKNKDIKMKNEQLNFLKDKKEFALATKIAEKIQTRLSYQLPKAEIGYISLHILGSKLQQHLEKKDVEKVIKNSEIKTVEAAQKIIKMSEEILGYNFKTDEELLLGLILHLRTAINRLKYGLSIRNPILSEIKENYPTIFGAAWSSSIIFQEDLNLKVNEDEIGYIALHLGAAVERITKSWKVIIVCSSGVGTSQLLASKIKKYLPRIEIIEILSTHELDNKDLNNVDLVISTIPLSNIKKDVITVSPILSESDLSRINEKINYSSQANKSKFNNRMSPAGELKNLFESELIFANLDLESPKEVIEFLGGKLQKRGFVDQKFIDSVLEREKITATEVGKGLAIPHARINDVKQRKVAVAVLNEAIQWGEEKVKVVFLLAIDSQIARKFFSYFYQIMEDELFLNELKEAKTKEKVISLLTKRGL
;
A
#
# COMPACT_ATOMS: atom_id res chain seq x y z
N MET A 1 -22.76 20.46 22.89
CA MET A 1 -21.33 20.60 22.50
C MET A 1 -20.86 22.04 22.69
N LEU A 2 -19.66 22.24 23.24
CA LEU A 2 -19.05 23.58 23.46
C LEU A 2 -18.42 24.09 22.13
N ALA A 3 -19.23 24.49 21.16
CA ALA A 3 -18.70 25.15 19.97
C ALA A 3 -18.27 26.58 20.32
N LEU A 4 -16.98 26.86 20.28
CA LEU A 4 -16.41 28.22 20.41
C LEU A 4 -16.56 28.97 19.08
N PRO A 5 -16.72 30.32 19.09
CA PRO A 5 -16.94 31.11 17.87
C PRO A 5 -15.82 30.97 16.82
N ASN A 6 -14.56 30.89 17.24
CA ASN A 6 -13.40 30.59 16.40
C ASN A 6 -12.21 30.14 17.25
N LYS A 7 -11.13 29.65 16.61
CA LYS A 7 -9.91 29.13 17.27
C LYS A 7 -9.22 30.22 18.12
N ARG A 8 -9.18 31.45 17.63
CA ARG A 8 -8.54 32.57 18.37
C ARG A 8 -9.34 32.93 19.60
N CYS A 9 -10.69 32.91 19.54
CA CYS A 9 -11.58 33.01 20.70
C CYS A 9 -11.28 31.94 21.76
N GLY A 10 -11.03 30.69 21.34
CA GLY A 10 -10.63 29.61 22.24
C GLY A 10 -9.30 29.89 22.97
N LYS A 11 -8.29 30.31 22.23
CA LYS A 11 -7.01 30.69 22.83
C LYS A 11 -7.12 31.89 23.74
N ILE A 12 -7.88 32.93 23.36
CA ILE A 12 -8.15 34.07 24.18
C ILE A 12 -8.84 33.66 25.48
N LEU A 13 -9.85 32.80 25.38
CA LEU A 13 -10.57 32.28 26.54
C LEU A 13 -9.65 31.45 27.45
N SER A 14 -8.78 30.63 26.89
CA SER A 14 -7.78 29.87 27.66
C SER A 14 -6.84 30.79 28.44
N ILE A 15 -6.37 31.87 27.81
CA ILE A 15 -5.55 32.87 28.47
C ILE A 15 -6.32 33.54 29.62
N LEU A 16 -7.55 34.02 29.35
CA LEU A 16 -8.41 34.66 30.36
C LEU A 16 -8.77 33.76 31.54
N LEU A 17 -8.82 32.42 31.31
CA LEU A 17 -9.06 31.43 32.36
C LEU A 17 -7.78 31.09 33.17
N LYS A 18 -6.60 31.24 32.61
CA LYS A 18 -5.31 30.96 33.27
C LYS A 18 -4.81 32.15 34.07
N ILE A 19 -5.15 33.35 33.66
CA ILE A 19 -4.71 34.60 34.32
C ILE A 19 -5.74 35.05 35.36
N ASN A 20 -5.30 35.38 36.57
CA ASN A 20 -6.15 35.94 37.61
C ASN A 20 -6.21 37.49 37.57
N GLU A 21 -5.44 38.08 36.67
CA GLU A 21 -5.32 39.52 36.48
C GLU A 21 -5.96 39.97 35.17
N SER A 22 -6.14 41.27 34.98
CA SER A 22 -6.65 41.84 33.75
C SER A 22 -5.56 41.87 32.66
N ILE A 23 -5.93 41.56 31.40
CA ILE A 23 -5.05 41.66 30.23
C ILE A 23 -5.55 42.76 29.29
N THR A 24 -4.66 43.49 28.64
CA THR A 24 -5.09 44.56 27.71
C THR A 24 -5.33 44.00 26.29
N ILE A 25 -6.17 44.72 25.51
CA ILE A 25 -6.37 44.40 24.08
C ILE A 25 -5.05 44.49 23.31
N LYS A 26 -4.15 45.38 23.70
CA LYS A 26 -2.84 45.58 23.06
C LYS A 26 -1.94 44.36 23.29
N ASP A 27 -1.93 43.82 24.52
CA ASP A 27 -1.14 42.62 24.85
C ASP A 27 -1.64 41.40 24.10
N LEU A 28 -2.97 41.20 24.04
CA LEU A 28 -3.57 40.15 23.23
C LEU A 28 -3.26 40.32 21.74
N ALA A 29 -3.34 41.54 21.21
CA ALA A 29 -3.03 41.82 19.82
C ALA A 29 -1.56 41.48 19.48
N SER A 30 -0.63 41.84 20.35
CA SER A 30 0.79 41.52 20.23
C SER A 30 1.05 40.02 20.34
N GLN A 31 0.39 39.33 21.28
CA GLN A 31 0.56 37.87 21.50
C GLN A 31 0.03 37.03 20.34
N PHE A 32 -0.99 37.52 19.63
CA PHE A 32 -1.59 36.80 18.48
C PHE A 32 -1.14 37.33 17.12
N ASP A 33 -0.26 38.32 17.09
CA ASP A 33 0.23 39.01 15.86
C ASP A 33 -0.93 39.45 14.95
N VAL A 34 -1.90 40.17 15.55
CA VAL A 34 -3.08 40.69 14.86
C VAL A 34 -3.40 42.09 15.30
N SER A 35 -4.25 42.81 14.51
CA SER A 35 -4.68 44.14 14.88
C SER A 35 -5.56 44.17 16.14
N ALA A 36 -5.51 45.26 16.92
CA ALA A 36 -6.39 45.49 18.05
C ALA A 36 -7.90 45.43 17.65
N ARG A 37 -8.21 45.81 16.39
CA ARG A 37 -9.56 45.72 15.83
C ARG A 37 -10.02 44.26 15.71
N THR A 38 -9.11 43.37 15.29
CA THR A 38 -9.38 41.93 15.19
C THR A 38 -9.68 41.31 16.55
N ILE A 39 -8.87 41.66 17.58
CA ILE A 39 -9.11 41.19 18.95
C ILE A 39 -10.45 41.71 19.50
N ARG A 40 -10.84 42.96 19.23
CA ARG A 40 -12.15 43.47 19.65
C ARG A 40 -13.30 42.68 19.04
N ASN A 41 -13.23 42.31 17.76
CA ASN A 41 -14.22 41.50 17.11
C ASN A 41 -14.32 40.07 17.73
N ASP A 42 -13.17 39.47 18.01
CA ASP A 42 -13.13 38.16 18.67
C ASP A 42 -13.71 38.23 20.09
N LEU A 43 -13.41 39.25 20.84
CA LEU A 43 -13.94 39.48 22.19
C LEU A 43 -15.44 39.76 22.20
N ASN A 44 -15.99 40.38 21.17
CA ASN A 44 -17.43 40.57 21.05
C ASN A 44 -18.15 39.20 20.74
N GLN A 45 -17.57 38.38 19.88
CA GLN A 45 -18.09 37.03 19.65
C GLN A 45 -17.99 36.14 20.89
N LEU A 46 -16.87 36.24 21.60
CA LEU A 46 -16.64 35.50 22.84
C LEU A 46 -17.60 35.94 23.96
N GLU A 47 -17.90 37.22 24.04
CA GLU A 47 -18.85 37.79 25.04
C GLU A 47 -20.27 37.22 24.83
N ILE A 48 -20.75 37.12 23.58
CA ILE A 48 -22.04 36.54 23.27
C ILE A 48 -22.05 35.06 23.72
N TRP A 49 -21.02 34.31 23.37
CA TRP A 49 -20.85 32.90 23.74
C TRP A 49 -20.79 32.67 25.26
N LEU A 50 -20.13 33.58 26.02
CA LEU A 50 -20.02 33.51 27.47
C LEU A 50 -21.34 33.88 28.18
N LYS A 51 -22.07 34.88 27.65
CA LYS A 51 -23.39 35.27 28.17
C LYS A 51 -24.43 34.11 28.14
N GLU A 52 -24.46 33.29 27.07
CA GLU A 52 -25.29 32.10 26.99
C GLU A 52 -24.98 31.09 28.10
N ARG A 53 -23.84 31.21 28.80
CA ARG A 53 -23.38 30.31 29.86
C ARG A 53 -23.29 30.97 31.23
N SER A 54 -23.92 32.14 31.36
CA SER A 54 -23.97 32.92 32.60
C SER A 54 -22.55 33.30 33.12
N ILE A 55 -21.63 33.53 32.18
CA ILE A 55 -20.25 34.02 32.49
C ILE A 55 -20.09 35.43 31.94
N GLU A 56 -19.63 36.31 32.77
CA GLU A 56 -19.46 37.70 32.42
C GLU A 56 -18.03 37.99 31.97
N LEU A 57 -17.87 38.58 30.76
CA LEU A 57 -16.63 39.14 30.27
C LEU A 57 -16.57 40.63 30.62
N VAL A 58 -15.76 41.00 31.60
CA VAL A 58 -15.60 42.39 32.02
C VAL A 58 -14.54 43.11 31.16
N LYS A 59 -14.94 44.28 30.61
CA LYS A 59 -14.05 45.13 29.79
C LYS A 59 -14.03 46.52 30.45
N LYS A 60 -12.91 46.91 31.04
CA LYS A 60 -12.79 48.23 31.71
C LYS A 60 -11.68 49.05 31.05
N PRO A 61 -12.03 50.22 30.48
CA PRO A 61 -11.02 51.12 29.88
C PRO A 61 -9.89 51.46 30.87
N GLY A 62 -8.64 51.39 30.40
CA GLY A 62 -7.47 51.67 31.22
C GLY A 62 -7.04 50.57 32.20
N VAL A 63 -7.87 49.56 32.42
CA VAL A 63 -7.58 48.43 33.33
C VAL A 63 -7.33 47.13 32.55
N GLY A 64 -8.18 46.80 31.58
CA GLY A 64 -8.06 45.61 30.81
C GLY A 64 -9.34 44.76 30.77
N ILE A 65 -9.19 43.47 30.48
CA ILE A 65 -10.23 42.51 30.25
C ILE A 65 -9.99 41.29 31.14
N TRP A 66 -11.06 40.78 31.79
CA TRP A 66 -11.01 39.58 32.60
C TRP A 66 -12.37 38.89 32.64
N LEU A 67 -12.41 37.65 33.14
CA LEU A 67 -13.66 36.88 33.35
C LEU A 67 -14.10 37.01 34.80
N ASN A 68 -15.36 37.38 35.00
CA ASN A 68 -16.03 37.29 36.28
C ASN A 68 -16.71 35.89 36.39
N ILE A 69 -15.98 34.95 37.02
CA ILE A 69 -16.37 33.54 37.09
C ILE A 69 -15.97 32.92 38.42
N LYS A 70 -16.87 32.08 39.00
CA LYS A 70 -16.58 31.36 40.24
C LYS A 70 -15.50 30.29 40.04
N SER A 71 -14.67 30.06 41.08
CA SER A 71 -13.50 29.16 41.03
C SER A 71 -13.80 27.75 40.51
N ASP A 72 -14.93 27.15 40.93
CA ASP A 72 -15.31 25.79 40.48
C ASP A 72 -15.74 25.77 39.02
N SER A 73 -16.47 26.79 38.58
CA SER A 73 -16.86 26.94 37.17
C SER A 73 -15.64 27.22 36.27
N ARG A 74 -14.65 27.99 36.78
CA ARG A 74 -13.38 28.26 36.11
C ARG A 74 -12.60 26.96 35.88
N ARG A 75 -12.44 26.12 36.92
CA ARG A 75 -11.72 24.83 36.85
C ARG A 75 -12.41 23.86 35.89
N ASN A 76 -13.74 23.77 35.94
CA ASN A 76 -14.53 22.92 35.07
C ASN A 76 -14.43 23.36 33.59
N LEU A 77 -14.46 24.68 33.33
CA LEU A 77 -14.31 25.23 31.99
C LEU A 77 -12.89 25.05 31.46
N LEU A 78 -11.86 25.24 32.31
CA LEU A 78 -10.46 24.96 31.98
C LEU A 78 -10.24 23.49 31.60
N THR A 79 -10.81 22.55 32.34
CA THR A 79 -10.73 21.10 32.03
C THR A 79 -11.43 20.76 30.72
N LYS A 80 -12.56 21.41 30.43
CA LYS A 80 -13.28 21.23 29.16
C LYS A 80 -12.52 21.84 27.98
N ILE A 81 -11.86 23.00 28.16
CA ILE A 81 -11.07 23.66 27.12
C ILE A 81 -9.71 22.97 26.93
N SER A 82 -9.07 22.47 27.99
CA SER A 82 -7.83 21.71 27.86
C SER A 82 -8.01 20.37 27.16
N LYS A 83 -9.20 19.76 27.24
CA LYS A 83 -9.59 18.63 26.37
C LYS A 83 -9.74 19.06 24.90
N LEU A 84 -10.14 20.32 24.64
CA LEU A 84 -10.18 20.92 23.30
C LEU A 84 -8.80 21.40 22.83
N GLU A 85 -7.91 21.81 23.74
CA GLU A 85 -6.52 22.22 23.45
C GLU A 85 -5.58 21.04 23.12
N ARG A 86 -5.96 19.78 23.38
CA ARG A 86 -5.23 18.61 22.83
C ARG A 86 -5.24 18.54 21.30
N TYR A 87 -6.05 19.36 20.63
CA TYR A 87 -5.96 19.63 19.19
C TYR A 87 -4.98 20.81 18.91
N LYS A 88 -3.74 20.66 19.32
CA LYS A 88 -2.70 21.73 19.27
C LYS A 88 -2.13 22.03 17.89
N ASP A 89 -2.43 21.24 16.86
CA ASP A 89 -2.00 21.51 15.48
C ASP A 89 -3.19 21.93 14.62
N PRO A 90 -3.01 22.87 13.66
CA PRO A 90 -3.99 23.04 12.61
C PRO A 90 -4.21 21.67 11.99
N ILE A 91 -5.47 21.18 12.00
CA ILE A 91 -5.81 19.88 11.40
C ILE A 91 -5.19 19.89 10.01
N SER A 92 -4.23 18.99 9.77
CA SER A 92 -3.56 18.92 8.46
C SER A 92 -4.61 18.79 7.36
N PRO A 93 -4.35 19.22 6.14
CA PRO A 93 -5.29 19.06 5.03
C PRO A 93 -5.79 17.60 4.89
N GLU A 94 -4.91 16.62 5.17
CA GLU A 94 -5.22 15.20 5.13
C GLU A 94 -6.22 14.81 6.21
N LYS A 95 -5.93 15.11 7.48
CA LYS A 95 -6.83 14.85 8.62
C LYS A 95 -8.16 15.60 8.47
N ARG A 96 -8.14 16.80 7.90
CA ARG A 96 -9.36 17.57 7.66
C ARG A 96 -10.25 16.91 6.60
N LYS A 97 -9.66 16.40 5.50
CA LYS A 97 -10.37 15.63 4.48
C LYS A 97 -10.96 14.32 5.05
N GLU A 98 -10.21 13.61 5.86
CA GLU A 98 -10.69 12.42 6.57
C GLU A 98 -11.89 12.73 7.46
N PHE A 99 -11.83 13.84 8.19
CA PHE A 99 -12.92 14.29 9.03
C PHE A 99 -14.18 14.63 8.21
N ILE A 100 -14.03 15.38 7.11
CA ILE A 100 -15.14 15.71 6.22
C ILE A 100 -15.74 14.45 5.59
N LEU A 101 -14.91 13.52 5.11
CA LEU A 101 -15.37 12.23 4.58
C LEU A 101 -16.16 11.43 5.62
N LYS A 102 -15.67 11.38 6.86
CA LYS A 102 -16.37 10.77 7.97
C LYS A 102 -17.77 11.36 8.15
N TYR A 103 -17.90 12.68 8.17
CA TYR A 103 -19.21 13.35 8.28
C TYR A 103 -20.12 13.04 7.10
N LEU A 104 -19.61 13.10 5.88
CA LEU A 104 -20.41 12.90 4.67
C LEU A 104 -20.85 11.44 4.45
N LEU A 105 -20.08 10.47 4.95
CA LEU A 105 -20.38 9.06 4.77
C LEU A 105 -21.15 8.43 5.95
N TYR A 106 -20.98 8.91 7.17
CA TYR A 106 -21.57 8.27 8.36
C TYR A 106 -22.79 8.97 8.93
N GLN A 107 -22.90 10.29 8.76
CA GLN A 107 -24.02 11.04 9.30
C GLN A 107 -25.02 11.35 8.20
N ASP A 108 -26.30 11.03 8.43
CA ASP A 108 -27.40 11.41 7.54
C ASP A 108 -27.75 12.92 7.65
N ASP A 109 -27.01 13.65 8.48
CA ASP A 109 -27.18 15.09 8.66
C ASP A 109 -26.65 15.87 7.46
N LYS A 110 -27.43 16.86 7.05
CA LYS A 110 -27.11 17.72 5.92
C LYS A 110 -26.16 18.83 6.35
N TYR A 111 -24.90 18.73 5.91
CA TYR A 111 -23.89 19.73 6.23
C TYR A 111 -23.82 20.80 5.16
N THR A 112 -23.85 22.05 5.58
CA THR A 112 -23.51 23.17 4.70
C THR A 112 -22.00 23.42 4.72
N MET A 113 -21.49 24.10 3.68
CA MET A 113 -20.06 24.52 3.69
C MET A 113 -19.73 25.40 4.91
N GLN A 114 -20.71 26.19 5.40
CA GLN A 114 -20.52 27.02 6.59
C GLN A 114 -20.37 26.16 7.85
N ASN A 115 -21.27 25.16 8.03
CA ASN A 115 -21.18 24.25 9.18
C ASN A 115 -19.84 23.49 9.21
N LEU A 116 -19.34 23.01 8.06
CA LEU A 116 -18.04 22.36 7.97
C LEU A 116 -16.90 23.34 8.27
N ALA A 117 -16.96 24.56 7.76
CA ALA A 117 -15.97 25.60 8.02
C ALA A 117 -15.91 25.95 9.52
N ASP A 118 -17.07 26.12 10.16
CA ASP A 118 -17.19 26.45 11.57
C ASP A 118 -16.69 25.28 12.46
N ASN A 119 -17.09 24.03 12.14
CA ASN A 119 -16.67 22.83 12.89
C ASN A 119 -15.16 22.57 12.80
N LEU A 120 -14.55 22.87 11.65
CA LEU A 120 -13.14 22.64 11.39
C LEU A 120 -12.27 23.87 11.60
N PHE A 121 -12.87 25.01 12.00
CA PHE A 121 -12.18 26.27 12.25
C PHE A 121 -11.35 26.77 11.07
N VAL A 122 -11.86 26.62 9.84
CA VAL A 122 -11.23 27.06 8.60
C VAL A 122 -12.16 27.94 7.76
N SER A 123 -11.62 28.58 6.74
CA SER A 123 -12.44 29.40 5.83
C SER A 123 -13.29 28.53 4.90
N ARG A 124 -14.41 29.08 4.41
CA ARG A 124 -15.24 28.40 3.38
C ARG A 124 -14.44 28.09 2.11
N SER A 125 -13.47 28.94 1.75
CA SER A 125 -12.58 28.71 0.60
C SER A 125 -11.66 27.52 0.82
N THR A 126 -11.25 27.24 2.07
CA THR A 126 -10.48 26.05 2.43
C THR A 126 -11.34 24.80 2.29
N ILE A 127 -12.57 24.84 2.82
CA ILE A 127 -13.52 23.72 2.66
C ILE A 127 -13.82 23.43 1.18
N TYR A 128 -13.96 24.48 0.36
CA TYR A 128 -14.18 24.29 -1.08
C TYR A 128 -13.05 23.51 -1.74
N LYS A 129 -11.79 23.87 -1.45
CA LYS A 129 -10.60 23.11 -1.96
C LYS A 129 -10.54 21.68 -1.44
N ASP A 130 -10.89 21.47 -0.17
CA ASP A 130 -10.93 20.13 0.41
C ASP A 130 -12.01 19.26 -0.25
N LEU A 131 -13.20 19.83 -0.49
CA LEU A 131 -14.31 19.14 -1.15
C LEU A 131 -13.99 18.76 -2.60
N ASP A 132 -13.20 19.53 -3.33
CA ASP A 132 -12.76 19.17 -4.69
C ASP A 132 -11.84 17.94 -4.67
N GLN A 133 -10.98 17.80 -3.65
CA GLN A 133 -10.15 16.61 -3.47
C GLN A 133 -10.99 15.40 -3.01
N ILE A 134 -11.93 15.63 -2.10
CA ILE A 134 -12.89 14.61 -1.65
C ILE A 134 -13.73 14.10 -2.82
N GLU A 135 -14.19 14.96 -3.71
CA GLU A 135 -14.95 14.58 -4.89
C GLU A 135 -14.13 13.67 -5.83
N LYS A 136 -12.82 13.96 -6.01
CA LYS A 136 -11.91 13.08 -6.77
C LYS A 136 -11.77 11.72 -6.10
N TRP A 137 -11.70 11.67 -4.77
CA TRP A 137 -11.63 10.42 -4.03
C TRP A 137 -12.94 9.62 -4.14
N LEU A 138 -14.11 10.26 -3.98
CA LEU A 138 -15.42 9.62 -4.13
C LEU A 138 -15.64 9.04 -5.53
N LYS A 139 -15.17 9.72 -6.57
CA LYS A 139 -15.24 9.24 -7.97
C LYS A 139 -14.53 7.89 -8.18
N LYS A 140 -13.50 7.56 -7.40
CA LYS A 140 -12.84 6.23 -7.45
C LYS A 140 -13.81 5.09 -7.08
N TYR A 141 -14.85 5.39 -6.31
CA TYR A 141 -15.88 4.45 -5.87
C TYR A 141 -17.22 4.64 -6.61
N ASN A 142 -17.24 5.30 -7.76
CA ASN A 142 -18.45 5.65 -8.51
C ASN A 142 -19.49 6.43 -7.66
N LEU A 143 -19.03 7.21 -6.69
CA LEU A 143 -19.84 8.09 -5.87
C LEU A 143 -19.70 9.53 -6.34
N SER A 144 -20.80 10.31 -6.26
CA SER A 144 -20.81 11.73 -6.56
C SER A 144 -21.09 12.57 -5.33
N LEU A 145 -20.48 13.75 -5.26
CA LEU A 145 -20.73 14.75 -4.25
C LEU A 145 -21.75 15.75 -4.76
N GLU A 146 -22.96 15.71 -4.21
CA GLU A 146 -24.05 16.62 -4.57
C GLU A 146 -24.04 17.85 -3.64
N ARG A 147 -24.16 19.02 -4.24
CA ARG A 147 -24.23 20.32 -3.53
C ARG A 147 -25.56 20.99 -3.90
N LYS A 148 -26.52 20.99 -3.02
CA LYS A 148 -27.84 21.55 -3.29
C LYS A 148 -28.09 22.76 -2.41
N GLN A 149 -28.47 23.89 -3.03
CA GLN A 149 -28.78 25.12 -2.31
C GLN A 149 -29.94 24.89 -1.31
N ASN A 150 -29.77 25.38 -0.08
CA ASN A 150 -30.71 25.18 1.05
C ASN A 150 -30.87 23.72 1.54
N TYR A 151 -30.16 22.75 0.95
CA TYR A 151 -30.23 21.35 1.33
C TYR A 151 -28.90 20.82 1.91
N GLY A 152 -27.78 21.42 1.50
CA GLY A 152 -26.45 21.03 1.98
C GLY A 152 -25.65 20.16 1.00
N ILE A 153 -24.64 19.50 1.53
CA ILE A 153 -23.69 18.64 0.83
C ILE A 153 -23.96 17.20 1.25
N TYR A 154 -24.07 16.30 0.29
CA TYR A 154 -24.30 14.87 0.55
C TYR A 154 -23.67 14.00 -0.55
N VAL A 155 -23.41 12.72 -0.22
CA VAL A 155 -22.88 11.72 -1.14
C VAL A 155 -24.03 10.93 -1.77
N LYS A 156 -23.93 10.71 -3.10
CA LYS A 156 -24.91 9.95 -3.88
C LYS A 156 -24.22 8.85 -4.67
N GLY A 157 -24.79 7.65 -4.68
CA GLY A 157 -24.30 6.49 -5.45
C GLY A 157 -25.02 5.20 -5.06
N ALA A 158 -24.54 4.08 -5.59
CA ALA A 158 -25.09 2.77 -5.24
C ALA A 158 -24.64 2.34 -3.83
N GLU A 159 -25.50 1.63 -3.11
CA GLU A 159 -25.21 1.20 -1.74
C GLU A 159 -23.91 0.39 -1.63
N LYS A 160 -23.65 -0.53 -2.57
CA LYS A 160 -22.41 -1.31 -2.62
C LYS A 160 -21.14 -0.45 -2.75
N ASP A 161 -21.23 0.61 -3.55
CA ASP A 161 -20.10 1.52 -3.80
C ASP A 161 -19.85 2.42 -2.58
N TRP A 162 -20.93 2.80 -1.90
CA TRP A 162 -20.89 3.53 -0.64
C TRP A 162 -20.20 2.68 0.45
N ARG A 163 -20.62 1.42 0.64
CA ARG A 163 -20.03 0.50 1.63
C ARG A 163 -18.55 0.25 1.37
N LYS A 164 -18.16 0.14 0.09
CA LYS A 164 -16.76 0.01 -0.30
C LYS A 164 -15.95 1.25 0.10
N ALA A 165 -16.45 2.44 -0.19
CA ALA A 165 -15.78 3.69 0.19
C ALA A 165 -15.62 3.82 1.70
N VAL A 166 -16.64 3.42 2.48
CA VAL A 166 -16.60 3.42 3.94
C VAL A 166 -15.56 2.43 4.46
N ALA A 167 -15.56 1.19 3.98
CA ALA A 167 -14.61 0.18 4.41
C ALA A 167 -13.15 0.62 4.13
N ASP A 168 -12.87 1.17 2.95
CA ASP A 168 -11.54 1.67 2.60
C ASP A 168 -11.12 2.88 3.45
N LEU A 169 -12.06 3.77 3.80
CA LEU A 169 -11.79 4.89 4.71
C LEU A 169 -11.40 4.38 6.11
N LEU A 170 -12.10 3.35 6.62
CA LEU A 170 -11.81 2.76 7.92
C LEU A 170 -10.43 2.10 7.97
N VAL A 171 -10.06 1.38 6.92
CA VAL A 171 -8.73 0.77 6.80
C VAL A 171 -7.63 1.84 6.77
N LYS A 172 -7.86 2.99 6.11
CA LYS A 172 -6.89 4.10 6.12
C LYS A 172 -6.75 4.73 7.50
N LEU A 173 -7.84 4.91 8.22
CA LEU A 173 -7.82 5.46 9.59
C LEU A 173 -7.04 4.56 10.54
N LYS A 174 -7.21 3.23 10.42
CA LYS A 174 -6.46 2.22 11.17
C LYS A 174 -4.95 2.37 10.98
N ASN A 175 -4.47 2.44 9.74
CA ASN A 175 -3.04 2.43 9.44
C ASN A 175 -2.30 3.69 9.94
N ASN A 176 -2.96 4.84 10.01
CA ASN A 176 -2.35 6.05 10.53
C ASN A 176 -2.09 5.99 12.05
N GLU A 177 -2.84 5.19 12.80
CA GLU A 177 -2.64 5.01 14.24
C GLU A 177 -1.72 3.83 14.58
N GLU A 178 -1.72 2.76 13.77
CA GLU A 178 -0.75 1.67 13.90
C GLU A 178 0.69 2.17 13.69
N LEU A 179 0.93 3.06 12.73
CA LEU A 179 2.25 3.67 12.54
C LEU A 179 2.66 4.50 13.75
N LYS A 180 1.71 5.20 14.39
CA LYS A 180 1.94 5.97 15.60
C LYS A 180 2.22 5.07 16.81
N ASN A 181 1.46 3.99 16.95
CA ASN A 181 1.66 3.01 18.02
C ASN A 181 2.94 2.16 17.83
N MET A 182 3.35 1.87 16.58
CA MET A 182 4.63 1.21 16.28
C MET A 182 5.82 2.10 16.64
N LEU A 183 5.73 3.41 16.40
CA LEU A 183 6.78 4.38 16.76
C LEU A 183 6.84 4.67 18.27
N GLU A 184 5.71 4.56 18.99
CA GLU A 184 5.64 4.75 20.44
C GLU A 184 5.96 3.47 21.25
N ASN A 185 5.86 2.27 20.65
CA ASN A 185 5.97 0.96 21.32
C ASN A 185 7.20 0.12 20.94
N GLU A 186 8.31 0.73 20.52
CA GLU A 186 9.59 -0.02 20.46
C GLU A 186 10.09 -0.50 21.85
N LEU A 187 9.39 -0.18 22.94
CA LEU A 187 9.77 -0.51 24.30
C LEU A 187 9.00 -1.67 24.96
N ASP A 188 7.86 -2.13 24.39
CA ASP A 188 7.09 -3.23 25.02
C ASP A 188 6.67 -4.29 23.99
N LYS A 189 7.54 -5.28 23.78
CA LYS A 189 7.32 -6.44 22.90
C LYS A 189 6.58 -7.59 23.59
N GLU A 190 5.39 -7.40 24.12
CA GLU A 190 4.55 -8.53 24.56
C GLU A 190 3.05 -8.19 24.67
N SER A 191 2.44 -7.57 23.68
CA SER A 191 0.99 -7.49 23.64
C SER A 191 0.43 -8.15 22.38
N SER A 192 -0.30 -9.24 22.61
CA SER A 192 -0.92 -10.12 21.64
C SER A 192 -1.83 -9.35 20.64
N SER A 193 -1.92 -9.85 19.41
CA SER A 193 -2.78 -9.37 18.30
C SER A 193 -4.27 -9.12 18.68
N ARG A 194 -4.75 -9.69 19.77
CA ARG A 194 -6.09 -9.48 20.34
C ARG A 194 -6.30 -8.07 20.92
N ASN A 195 -5.27 -7.46 21.53
CA ASN A 195 -5.42 -6.11 22.10
C ASN A 195 -5.51 -5.04 21.00
N SER A 196 -4.80 -5.20 19.91
CA SER A 196 -4.86 -4.25 18.77
C SER A 196 -6.23 -4.26 18.06
N ARG A 197 -6.93 -5.40 18.01
CA ARG A 197 -8.29 -5.47 17.44
C ARG A 197 -9.34 -4.78 18.31
N LYS A 198 -9.25 -4.92 19.63
CA LYS A 198 -10.17 -4.23 20.57
C LYS A 198 -10.05 -2.71 20.47
N ASP A 199 -8.83 -2.20 20.34
CA ASP A 199 -8.61 -0.76 20.17
C ASP A 199 -9.25 -0.23 18.89
N ILE A 200 -9.22 -1.03 17.80
CA ILE A 200 -9.89 -0.70 16.53
C ILE A 200 -11.41 -0.64 16.73
N TYR A 201 -12.00 -1.63 17.39
CA TYR A 201 -13.43 -1.68 17.61
C TYR A 201 -13.93 -0.52 18.48
N HIS A 202 -13.22 -0.15 19.54
CA HIS A 202 -13.54 1.02 20.36
C HIS A 202 -13.51 2.34 19.57
N GLN A 203 -12.63 2.48 18.58
CA GLN A 203 -12.61 3.65 17.70
C GLN A 203 -13.79 3.65 16.72
N LEU A 204 -14.23 2.47 16.28
CA LEU A 204 -15.33 2.29 15.36
C LEU A 204 -16.70 2.40 16.06
N GLU A 205 -16.83 2.05 17.34
CA GLU A 205 -18.05 2.18 18.12
C GLU A 205 -18.65 3.60 18.08
N GLY A 206 -17.80 4.62 18.11
CA GLY A 206 -18.22 6.01 17.96
C GLY A 206 -18.75 6.39 16.57
N LEU A 207 -18.65 5.50 15.57
CA LEU A 207 -19.07 5.70 14.19
C LEU A 207 -20.31 4.91 13.80
N PHE A 208 -20.47 3.71 14.37
CA PHE A 208 -21.48 2.73 13.99
C PHE A 208 -22.64 2.59 15.00
N GLY A 209 -22.82 3.60 15.85
CA GLY A 209 -23.93 3.58 16.83
C GLY A 209 -23.82 2.38 17.78
N ASP A 210 -24.91 1.60 17.90
CA ASP A 210 -25.01 0.50 18.88
C ASP A 210 -24.55 -0.87 18.35
N VAL A 211 -23.80 -0.93 17.24
CA VAL A 211 -23.31 -2.22 16.70
C VAL A 211 -22.20 -2.79 17.59
N ASN A 212 -22.44 -3.96 18.15
CA ASN A 212 -21.50 -4.67 19.00
C ASN A 212 -20.47 -5.46 18.17
N PHE A 213 -19.31 -4.86 17.88
CA PHE A 213 -18.22 -5.46 17.09
C PHE A 213 -17.65 -6.74 17.72
N GLU A 214 -17.50 -6.78 19.05
CA GLU A 214 -16.97 -7.95 19.76
C GLU A 214 -17.91 -9.14 19.61
N GLU A 215 -19.23 -8.92 19.62
CA GLU A 215 -20.19 -10.00 19.45
C GLU A 215 -20.24 -10.50 18.01
N VAL A 216 -20.11 -9.62 17.03
CA VAL A 216 -19.97 -10.01 15.62
C VAL A 216 -18.70 -10.86 15.42
N GLU A 217 -17.56 -10.47 16.02
CA GLU A 217 -16.32 -11.25 15.96
C GLU A 217 -16.49 -12.63 16.60
N ARG A 218 -17.12 -12.72 17.76
CA ARG A 218 -17.41 -14.01 18.44
C ARG A 218 -18.26 -14.93 17.55
N ILE A 219 -19.30 -14.39 16.92
CA ILE A 219 -20.16 -15.16 16.02
C ILE A 219 -19.33 -15.73 14.85
N ILE A 220 -18.46 -14.94 14.26
CA ILE A 220 -17.59 -15.40 13.16
C ILE A 220 -16.66 -16.51 13.65
N GLN A 221 -16.00 -16.34 14.79
CA GLN A 221 -15.07 -17.33 15.37
C GLN A 221 -15.77 -18.64 15.73
N GLU A 222 -16.99 -18.60 16.25
CA GLU A 222 -17.76 -19.80 16.53
C GLU A 222 -18.12 -20.56 15.24
N VAL A 223 -18.55 -19.84 14.20
CA VAL A 223 -18.86 -20.45 12.90
C VAL A 223 -17.57 -20.99 12.25
N GLU A 224 -16.43 -20.36 12.47
CA GLU A 224 -15.12 -20.87 12.04
C GLU A 224 -14.80 -22.22 12.70
N ILE A 225 -14.99 -22.33 14.02
CA ILE A 225 -14.77 -23.58 14.79
C ILE A 225 -15.74 -24.70 14.30
N GLU A 226 -16.97 -24.36 13.96
CA GLU A 226 -17.99 -25.30 13.46
C GLU A 226 -17.76 -25.72 11.98
N SER A 227 -16.80 -25.14 11.31
CA SER A 227 -16.57 -25.34 9.87
C SER A 227 -15.10 -25.66 9.59
N GLU A 228 -14.81 -26.13 8.37
CA GLU A 228 -13.43 -26.36 7.92
C GLU A 228 -12.72 -25.07 7.44
N PHE A 229 -13.33 -23.91 7.65
CA PHE A 229 -12.77 -22.62 7.23
C PHE A 229 -11.96 -22.00 8.37
N ILE A 230 -10.70 -21.66 8.10
CA ILE A 230 -9.84 -20.90 9.02
C ILE A 230 -9.50 -19.58 8.34
N PHE A 231 -9.97 -18.48 8.89
CA PHE A 231 -9.71 -17.15 8.39
C PHE A 231 -8.38 -16.60 8.93
N THR A 232 -7.72 -15.75 8.14
CA THR A 232 -6.63 -14.93 8.68
C THR A 232 -7.18 -13.83 9.60
N ASP A 233 -6.36 -13.30 10.49
CA ASP A 233 -6.75 -12.17 11.38
C ASP A 233 -7.26 -10.96 10.60
N GLU A 234 -6.62 -10.68 9.44
CA GLU A 234 -7.06 -9.62 8.52
C GLU A 234 -8.45 -9.90 7.93
N ALA A 235 -8.70 -11.16 7.56
CA ALA A 235 -9.99 -11.56 7.00
C ALA A 235 -11.12 -11.47 8.02
N ILE A 236 -10.88 -11.88 9.28
CA ILE A 236 -11.84 -11.72 10.39
C ILE A 236 -12.15 -10.24 10.58
N THR A 237 -11.14 -9.40 10.71
CA THR A 237 -11.31 -7.95 10.92
C THR A 237 -12.11 -7.32 9.77
N ALA A 238 -11.76 -7.64 8.52
CA ALA A 238 -12.49 -7.14 7.36
C ALA A 238 -13.95 -7.60 7.36
N LEU A 239 -14.20 -8.87 7.67
CA LEU A 239 -15.56 -9.44 7.70
C LEU A 239 -16.40 -8.80 8.81
N VAL A 240 -15.85 -8.59 10.01
CA VAL A 240 -16.50 -7.86 11.11
C VAL A 240 -16.89 -6.45 10.67
N ILE A 241 -15.99 -5.70 10.04
CA ILE A 241 -16.27 -4.36 9.53
C ILE A 241 -17.39 -4.38 8.50
N HIS A 242 -17.37 -5.29 7.53
CA HIS A 242 -18.40 -5.38 6.50
C HIS A 242 -19.77 -5.78 7.06
N ILE A 243 -19.81 -6.68 8.04
CA ILE A 243 -21.06 -7.04 8.75
C ILE A 243 -21.55 -5.84 9.56
N ALA A 244 -20.69 -5.16 10.30
CA ALA A 244 -21.08 -3.99 11.09
C ALA A 244 -21.68 -2.87 10.21
N ILE A 245 -21.04 -2.60 9.06
CA ILE A 245 -21.57 -1.67 8.06
C ILE A 245 -22.97 -2.14 7.58
N ALA A 246 -23.13 -3.44 7.30
CA ALA A 246 -24.40 -3.98 6.85
C ALA A 246 -25.50 -3.81 7.90
N LEU A 247 -25.22 -4.10 9.19
CA LEU A 247 -26.19 -3.96 10.28
C LEU A 247 -26.61 -2.49 10.47
N GLU A 248 -25.66 -1.56 10.53
CA GLU A 248 -25.94 -0.11 10.63
C GLU A 248 -26.79 0.40 9.45
N ARG A 249 -26.51 -0.11 8.23
CA ARG A 249 -27.25 0.29 7.04
C ARG A 249 -28.65 -0.28 7.01
N LEU A 250 -28.87 -1.46 7.57
CA LEU A 250 -30.22 -2.04 7.74
C LEU A 250 -31.07 -1.20 8.68
N ASP A 251 -30.53 -0.70 9.80
CA ASP A 251 -31.23 0.21 10.70
C ASP A 251 -31.72 1.50 10.01
N LYS A 252 -30.99 1.92 8.97
CA LYS A 252 -31.33 3.08 8.13
C LYS A 252 -32.21 2.73 6.92
N ASN A 253 -32.73 1.49 6.83
CA ASN A 253 -33.51 0.98 5.69
C ASN A 253 -32.74 1.09 4.34
N LYS A 254 -31.43 0.91 4.37
CA LYS A 254 -30.53 0.94 3.19
C LYS A 254 -29.89 -0.43 2.98
N ASP A 255 -30.72 -1.40 2.55
CA ASP A 255 -30.26 -2.73 2.22
C ASP A 255 -29.56 -2.80 0.87
N ILE A 256 -28.62 -3.74 0.74
CA ILE A 256 -27.95 -3.99 -0.54
C ILE A 256 -28.90 -4.73 -1.49
N LYS A 257 -28.83 -4.37 -2.79
CA LYS A 257 -29.58 -5.06 -3.83
C LYS A 257 -28.65 -5.97 -4.63
N MET A 258 -29.06 -7.23 -4.75
CA MET A 258 -28.31 -8.23 -5.51
C MET A 258 -29.21 -8.83 -6.62
N LYS A 259 -28.66 -9.01 -7.82
CA LYS A 259 -29.38 -9.64 -8.93
C LYS A 259 -29.66 -11.12 -8.61
N ASN A 260 -30.84 -11.61 -8.98
CA ASN A 260 -31.25 -13.00 -8.71
C ASN A 260 -30.27 -14.04 -9.30
N GLU A 261 -29.70 -13.78 -10.47
CA GLU A 261 -28.70 -14.67 -11.08
C GLU A 261 -27.44 -14.80 -10.20
N GLN A 262 -26.97 -13.68 -9.66
CA GLN A 262 -25.81 -13.66 -8.78
C GLN A 262 -26.12 -14.36 -7.44
N LEU A 263 -27.29 -14.11 -6.87
CA LEU A 263 -27.70 -14.75 -5.62
C LEU A 263 -27.86 -16.28 -5.80
N ASN A 264 -28.45 -16.72 -6.91
CA ASN A 264 -28.59 -18.15 -7.20
C ASN A 264 -27.22 -18.82 -7.39
N PHE A 265 -26.27 -18.19 -8.08
CA PHE A 265 -24.91 -18.70 -8.19
C PHE A 265 -24.23 -18.87 -6.83
N LEU A 266 -24.46 -17.93 -5.89
CA LEU A 266 -23.84 -17.97 -4.57
C LEU A 266 -24.46 -19.07 -3.68
N LYS A 267 -25.74 -19.36 -3.80
CA LYS A 267 -26.45 -20.37 -2.98
C LYS A 267 -25.81 -21.76 -3.06
N ASP A 268 -25.21 -22.09 -4.18
CA ASP A 268 -24.55 -23.39 -4.40
C ASP A 268 -23.11 -23.44 -3.83
N LYS A 269 -22.62 -22.34 -3.25
CA LYS A 269 -21.27 -22.26 -2.69
C LYS A 269 -21.28 -22.54 -1.18
N LYS A 270 -20.21 -23.20 -0.70
CA LYS A 270 -20.00 -23.46 0.74
C LYS A 270 -19.99 -22.18 1.56
N GLU A 271 -19.44 -21.10 0.99
CA GLU A 271 -19.35 -19.78 1.61
C GLU A 271 -20.73 -19.15 1.85
N PHE A 272 -21.73 -19.48 1.03
CA PHE A 272 -23.11 -19.02 1.28
C PHE A 272 -23.74 -19.75 2.48
N ALA A 273 -23.48 -21.05 2.63
CA ALA A 273 -23.93 -21.79 3.81
C ALA A 273 -23.28 -21.23 5.10
N LEU A 274 -21.99 -20.85 5.02
CA LEU A 274 -21.30 -20.21 6.12
C LEU A 274 -21.90 -18.84 6.47
N ALA A 275 -22.14 -18.00 5.46
CA ALA A 275 -22.81 -16.69 5.61
C ALA A 275 -24.23 -16.85 6.21
N THR A 276 -24.94 -17.91 5.85
CA THR A 276 -26.27 -18.20 6.42
C THR A 276 -26.17 -18.52 7.92
N LYS A 277 -25.22 -19.36 8.34
CA LYS A 277 -24.97 -19.64 9.75
C LYS A 277 -24.63 -18.39 10.56
N ILE A 278 -23.77 -17.52 9.99
CA ILE A 278 -23.45 -16.21 10.61
C ILE A 278 -24.72 -15.39 10.76
N ALA A 279 -25.56 -15.30 9.71
CA ALA A 279 -26.81 -14.53 9.75
C ALA A 279 -27.81 -15.07 10.80
N GLU A 280 -27.95 -16.39 10.95
CA GLU A 280 -28.79 -17.03 11.97
C GLU A 280 -28.32 -16.71 13.39
N LYS A 281 -27.01 -16.74 13.64
CA LYS A 281 -26.45 -16.36 14.94
C LYS A 281 -26.59 -14.85 15.22
N ILE A 282 -26.46 -14.00 14.20
CA ILE A 282 -26.73 -12.55 14.30
C ILE A 282 -28.19 -12.31 14.65
N GLN A 283 -29.12 -13.02 14.01
CA GLN A 283 -30.54 -12.89 14.31
C GLN A 283 -30.87 -13.28 15.76
N THR A 284 -30.28 -14.36 16.27
CA THR A 284 -30.57 -14.85 17.62
C THR A 284 -29.93 -14.01 18.72
N ARG A 285 -28.75 -13.42 18.52
CA ARG A 285 -27.99 -12.70 19.54
C ARG A 285 -28.09 -11.19 19.47
N LEU A 286 -28.20 -10.66 18.25
CA LEU A 286 -28.24 -9.22 18.00
C LEU A 286 -29.62 -8.74 17.50
N SER A 287 -30.58 -9.65 17.31
CA SER A 287 -31.95 -9.36 16.88
C SER A 287 -32.07 -8.72 15.47
N TYR A 288 -31.04 -8.84 14.62
CA TYR A 288 -31.08 -8.36 13.24
C TYR A 288 -31.52 -9.47 12.29
N GLN A 289 -32.56 -9.22 11.50
CA GLN A 289 -32.96 -10.12 10.43
C GLN A 289 -32.29 -9.70 9.11
N LEU A 290 -31.30 -10.48 8.65
CA LEU A 290 -30.60 -10.17 7.42
C LEU A 290 -31.39 -10.67 6.19
N PRO A 291 -31.69 -9.79 5.21
CA PRO A 291 -32.24 -10.19 3.92
C PRO A 291 -31.29 -11.12 3.16
N LYS A 292 -31.84 -11.95 2.24
CA LYS A 292 -31.01 -12.87 1.41
C LYS A 292 -29.90 -12.17 0.62
N ALA A 293 -30.12 -10.92 0.20
CA ALA A 293 -29.11 -10.13 -0.49
C ALA A 293 -27.92 -9.77 0.41
N GLU A 294 -28.17 -9.49 1.71
CA GLU A 294 -27.11 -9.25 2.69
C GLU A 294 -26.32 -10.51 3.00
N ILE A 295 -26.99 -11.66 3.13
CA ILE A 295 -26.33 -12.97 3.27
C ILE A 295 -25.44 -13.24 2.03
N GLY A 296 -25.94 -12.95 0.82
CA GLY A 296 -25.15 -13.01 -0.40
C GLY A 296 -23.94 -12.07 -0.39
N TYR A 297 -24.08 -10.87 0.14
CA TYR A 297 -23.00 -9.91 0.27
C TYR A 297 -21.92 -10.40 1.24
N ILE A 298 -22.30 -10.92 2.41
CA ILE A 298 -21.39 -11.56 3.36
C ILE A 298 -20.69 -12.76 2.71
N SER A 299 -21.44 -13.59 1.97
CA SER A 299 -20.86 -14.72 1.23
C SER A 299 -19.80 -14.29 0.22
N LEU A 300 -19.97 -13.16 -0.48
CA LEU A 300 -18.96 -12.60 -1.38
C LEU A 300 -17.68 -12.21 -0.63
N HIS A 301 -17.82 -11.61 0.55
CA HIS A 301 -16.67 -11.25 1.38
C HIS A 301 -15.93 -12.49 1.88
N ILE A 302 -16.63 -13.55 2.27
CA ILE A 302 -16.03 -14.84 2.63
C ILE A 302 -15.30 -15.45 1.42
N LEU A 303 -15.91 -15.46 0.23
CA LEU A 303 -15.30 -15.94 -1.03
C LEU A 303 -14.01 -15.17 -1.40
N GLY A 304 -13.98 -13.88 -1.09
CA GLY A 304 -12.82 -13.02 -1.31
C GLY A 304 -11.79 -13.04 -0.17
N SER A 305 -12.09 -13.67 0.96
CA SER A 305 -11.22 -13.68 2.12
C SER A 305 -10.05 -14.65 1.96
N LYS A 306 -8.92 -14.31 2.57
CA LYS A 306 -7.78 -15.22 2.70
C LYS A 306 -8.10 -16.28 3.74
N LEU A 307 -7.87 -17.53 3.38
CA LEU A 307 -7.97 -18.66 4.30
C LEU A 307 -6.58 -19.06 4.76
N GLN A 308 -6.43 -19.30 6.06
CA GLN A 308 -5.23 -19.88 6.63
C GLN A 308 -5.35 -21.41 6.49
N GLN A 309 -4.70 -21.99 5.50
CA GLN A 309 -4.62 -23.44 5.35
C GLN A 309 -3.18 -23.87 5.57
N HIS A 310 -2.95 -24.71 6.58
CA HIS A 310 -1.72 -25.49 6.67
C HIS A 310 -1.78 -26.60 5.65
N LEU A 311 -1.21 -26.35 4.48
CA LEU A 311 -1.19 -27.33 3.40
C LEU A 311 0.11 -28.10 3.44
N GLU A 312 0.00 -29.41 3.57
CA GLU A 312 1.12 -30.33 3.37
C GLU A 312 1.30 -30.61 1.87
N LYS A 313 2.50 -31.01 1.46
CA LYS A 313 2.79 -31.39 0.06
C LYS A 313 1.81 -32.44 -0.51
N LYS A 314 1.18 -33.24 0.37
CA LYS A 314 0.15 -34.23 0.00
C LYS A 314 -1.16 -33.63 -0.52
N ASP A 315 -1.39 -32.35 -0.31
CA ASP A 315 -2.66 -31.68 -0.67
C ASP A 315 -2.67 -31.11 -2.08
N VAL A 316 -1.54 -31.06 -2.78
CA VAL A 316 -1.40 -30.43 -4.11
C VAL A 316 -2.38 -31.02 -5.12
N GLU A 317 -2.43 -32.36 -5.26
CA GLU A 317 -3.36 -33.03 -6.19
C GLU A 317 -4.83 -32.77 -5.84
N LYS A 318 -5.16 -32.73 -4.53
CA LYS A 318 -6.51 -32.45 -4.04
C LYS A 318 -6.93 -31.01 -4.34
N VAL A 319 -6.03 -30.05 -4.16
CA VAL A 319 -6.29 -28.64 -4.45
C VAL A 319 -6.44 -28.43 -5.96
N ILE A 320 -5.56 -28.99 -6.77
CA ILE A 320 -5.66 -28.91 -8.24
C ILE A 320 -7.01 -29.47 -8.70
N LYS A 321 -7.41 -30.68 -8.23
CA LYS A 321 -8.65 -31.31 -8.61
C LYS A 321 -9.91 -30.53 -8.20
N ASN A 322 -9.84 -29.83 -7.08
CA ASN A 322 -10.96 -29.04 -6.55
C ASN A 322 -10.97 -27.57 -7.01
N SER A 323 -9.98 -27.15 -7.79
CA SER A 323 -9.89 -25.79 -8.31
C SER A 323 -10.48 -25.68 -9.72
N GLU A 324 -10.98 -24.49 -10.06
CA GLU A 324 -11.43 -24.23 -11.43
C GLU A 324 -10.24 -24.35 -12.40
N ILE A 325 -10.42 -25.04 -13.52
CA ILE A 325 -9.38 -25.30 -14.53
C ILE A 325 -8.66 -24.00 -14.94
N LYS A 326 -9.41 -22.92 -15.18
CA LYS A 326 -8.85 -21.61 -15.55
C LYS A 326 -7.92 -21.04 -14.49
N THR A 327 -8.17 -21.28 -13.20
CA THR A 327 -7.32 -20.82 -12.10
C THR A 327 -5.98 -21.56 -12.10
N VAL A 328 -6.00 -22.87 -12.32
CA VAL A 328 -4.78 -23.70 -12.40
C VAL A 328 -3.95 -23.31 -13.61
N GLU A 329 -4.58 -23.15 -14.79
CA GLU A 329 -3.91 -22.71 -16.01
C GLU A 329 -3.27 -21.34 -15.86
N ALA A 330 -3.99 -20.39 -15.21
CA ALA A 330 -3.46 -19.05 -14.92
C ALA A 330 -2.22 -19.12 -14.01
N ALA A 331 -2.25 -19.92 -12.93
CA ALA A 331 -1.10 -20.14 -12.05
C ALA A 331 0.11 -20.69 -12.81
N GLN A 332 -0.10 -21.72 -13.63
CA GLN A 332 0.97 -22.32 -14.44
C GLN A 332 1.56 -21.34 -15.46
N LYS A 333 0.72 -20.52 -16.10
CA LYS A 333 1.18 -19.46 -17.03
C LYS A 333 1.97 -18.38 -16.31
N ILE A 334 1.55 -17.98 -15.10
CA ILE A 334 2.27 -17.02 -14.27
C ILE A 334 3.66 -17.56 -13.89
N ILE A 335 3.73 -18.82 -13.44
CA ILE A 335 4.99 -19.49 -13.12
C ILE A 335 5.92 -19.49 -14.33
N LYS A 336 5.43 -19.96 -15.48
CA LYS A 336 6.23 -20.04 -16.71
C LYS A 336 6.73 -18.67 -17.15
N MET A 337 5.89 -17.64 -17.11
CA MET A 337 6.29 -16.27 -17.43
C MET A 337 7.34 -15.76 -16.45
N SER A 338 7.19 -16.03 -15.16
CA SER A 338 8.15 -15.64 -14.13
C SER A 338 9.50 -16.37 -14.27
N GLU A 339 9.50 -17.64 -14.70
CA GLU A 339 10.73 -18.38 -15.06
C GLU A 339 11.49 -17.67 -16.18
N GLU A 340 10.78 -17.27 -17.24
CA GLU A 340 11.37 -16.57 -18.38
C GLU A 340 11.94 -15.20 -17.99
N ILE A 341 11.30 -14.47 -17.08
CA ILE A 341 11.71 -13.13 -16.65
C ILE A 341 12.84 -13.19 -15.62
N LEU A 342 12.68 -14.01 -14.58
CA LEU A 342 13.60 -14.07 -13.45
C LEU A 342 14.82 -14.97 -13.70
N GLY A 343 14.77 -15.84 -14.71
CA GLY A 343 15.84 -16.79 -15.04
C GLY A 343 15.99 -17.94 -14.04
N TYR A 344 14.99 -18.20 -13.22
CA TYR A 344 14.94 -19.34 -12.30
C TYR A 344 14.06 -20.46 -12.86
N ASN A 345 14.25 -21.69 -12.42
CA ASN A 345 13.42 -22.84 -12.78
C ASN A 345 12.51 -23.19 -11.58
N PHE A 346 11.22 -22.92 -11.72
CA PHE A 346 10.20 -23.19 -10.69
C PHE A 346 9.41 -24.50 -10.93
N LYS A 347 9.73 -25.28 -11.96
CA LYS A 347 8.96 -26.46 -12.39
C LYS A 347 8.71 -27.49 -11.30
N THR A 348 9.63 -27.61 -10.34
CA THR A 348 9.56 -28.56 -9.23
C THR A 348 9.09 -27.92 -7.93
N ASP A 349 8.75 -26.63 -7.94
CA ASP A 349 8.28 -25.91 -6.76
C ASP A 349 6.75 -26.07 -6.63
N GLU A 350 6.34 -27.20 -6.05
CA GLU A 350 4.93 -27.48 -5.77
C GLU A 350 4.30 -26.47 -4.81
N GLU A 351 5.07 -25.93 -3.89
CA GLU A 351 4.62 -24.93 -2.91
C GLU A 351 4.28 -23.60 -3.59
N LEU A 352 5.06 -23.18 -4.59
CA LEU A 352 4.72 -22.01 -5.41
C LEU A 352 3.42 -22.24 -6.18
N LEU A 353 3.27 -23.37 -6.85
CA LEU A 353 2.07 -23.70 -7.63
C LEU A 353 0.84 -23.68 -6.72
N LEU A 354 0.91 -24.37 -5.59
CA LEU A 354 -0.17 -24.44 -4.61
C LEU A 354 -0.54 -23.06 -4.06
N GLY A 355 0.46 -22.31 -3.61
CA GLY A 355 0.27 -20.95 -3.07
C GLY A 355 -0.39 -20.01 -4.09
N LEU A 356 0.05 -20.05 -5.35
CA LEU A 356 -0.55 -19.27 -6.42
C LEU A 356 -1.98 -19.70 -6.74
N ILE A 357 -2.29 -20.99 -6.82
CA ILE A 357 -3.67 -21.46 -7.06
C ILE A 357 -4.61 -20.96 -5.98
N LEU A 358 -4.22 -21.07 -4.71
CA LEU A 358 -5.04 -20.63 -3.58
C LEU A 358 -5.22 -19.11 -3.57
N HIS A 359 -4.14 -18.36 -3.81
CA HIS A 359 -4.23 -16.91 -3.92
C HIS A 359 -5.12 -16.49 -5.10
N LEU A 360 -4.90 -17.04 -6.30
CA LEU A 360 -5.65 -16.68 -7.50
C LEU A 360 -7.13 -17.01 -7.37
N ARG A 361 -7.52 -18.11 -6.70
CA ARG A 361 -8.92 -18.45 -6.45
C ARG A 361 -9.65 -17.31 -5.73
N THR A 362 -9.06 -16.75 -4.68
CA THR A 362 -9.66 -15.65 -3.93
C THR A 362 -9.52 -14.32 -4.67
N ALA A 363 -8.38 -14.05 -5.32
CA ALA A 363 -8.13 -12.87 -6.12
C ALA A 363 -9.11 -12.73 -7.29
N ILE A 364 -9.32 -13.80 -8.05
CA ILE A 364 -10.29 -13.83 -9.17
C ILE A 364 -11.69 -13.50 -8.68
N ASN A 365 -12.11 -14.04 -7.53
CA ASN A 365 -13.41 -13.72 -6.94
C ASN A 365 -13.48 -12.23 -6.52
N ARG A 366 -12.46 -11.71 -5.85
CA ARG A 366 -12.42 -10.28 -5.48
C ARG A 366 -12.56 -9.38 -6.70
N LEU A 367 -11.75 -9.63 -7.73
CA LEU A 367 -11.76 -8.83 -8.96
C LEU A 367 -13.10 -8.94 -9.71
N LYS A 368 -13.67 -10.14 -9.82
CA LYS A 368 -14.94 -10.40 -10.48
C LYS A 368 -16.13 -9.69 -9.83
N TYR A 369 -16.12 -9.62 -8.49
CA TYR A 369 -17.21 -9.00 -7.74
C TYR A 369 -16.91 -7.57 -7.30
N GLY A 370 -15.79 -6.99 -7.72
CA GLY A 370 -15.40 -5.62 -7.42
C GLY A 370 -15.01 -5.41 -5.96
N LEU A 371 -14.59 -6.47 -5.27
CA LEU A 371 -13.98 -6.39 -3.95
C LEU A 371 -12.52 -5.96 -4.08
N SER A 372 -11.98 -5.33 -3.05
CA SER A 372 -10.57 -4.93 -2.98
C SER A 372 -9.91 -5.53 -1.75
N ILE A 373 -8.63 -5.82 -1.88
CA ILE A 373 -7.74 -6.11 -0.76
C ILE A 373 -6.64 -5.08 -0.79
N ARG A 374 -6.12 -4.69 0.34
CA ARG A 374 -4.93 -3.85 0.44
C ARG A 374 -3.73 -4.70 0.81
N ASN A 375 -2.59 -4.42 0.19
CA ASN A 375 -1.32 -5.02 0.58
C ASN A 375 -0.53 -4.01 1.41
N PRO A 376 -0.43 -4.19 2.74
CA PRO A 376 0.20 -3.20 3.63
C PRO A 376 1.70 -3.02 3.37
N ILE A 377 2.36 -4.02 2.78
CA ILE A 377 3.79 -4.02 2.48
C ILE A 377 4.08 -3.82 0.99
N LEU A 378 3.11 -3.30 0.21
CA LEU A 378 3.29 -3.12 -1.24
C LEU A 378 4.47 -2.22 -1.58
N SER A 379 4.62 -1.10 -0.87
CA SER A 379 5.74 -0.17 -1.07
C SER A 379 7.08 -0.84 -0.79
N GLU A 380 7.16 -1.60 0.30
CA GLU A 380 8.37 -2.35 0.66
C GLU A 380 8.73 -3.42 -0.39
N ILE A 381 7.71 -4.09 -0.96
CA ILE A 381 7.91 -5.06 -2.04
C ILE A 381 8.48 -4.37 -3.28
N LYS A 382 7.92 -3.21 -3.66
CA LYS A 382 8.40 -2.44 -4.81
C LYS A 382 9.84 -1.93 -4.61
N GLU A 383 10.18 -1.46 -3.41
CA GLU A 383 11.50 -0.94 -3.09
C GLU A 383 12.56 -2.03 -2.98
N ASN A 384 12.27 -3.10 -2.24
CA ASN A 384 13.26 -4.13 -1.91
C ASN A 384 13.33 -5.25 -2.96
N TYR A 385 12.24 -5.52 -3.69
CA TYR A 385 12.12 -6.62 -4.66
C TYR A 385 11.59 -6.17 -6.03
N PRO A 386 12.11 -5.07 -6.62
CA PRO A 386 11.55 -4.48 -7.84
C PRO A 386 11.50 -5.46 -9.02
N THR A 387 12.51 -6.32 -9.18
CA THR A 387 12.56 -7.34 -10.24
C THR A 387 11.48 -8.40 -10.07
N ILE A 388 11.25 -8.85 -8.83
CA ILE A 388 10.21 -9.84 -8.52
C ILE A 388 8.83 -9.22 -8.70
N PHE A 389 8.64 -7.97 -8.23
CA PHE A 389 7.40 -7.23 -8.44
C PHE A 389 7.09 -7.05 -9.92
N GLY A 390 8.11 -6.73 -10.71
CA GLY A 390 7.96 -6.59 -12.15
C GLY A 390 7.62 -7.89 -12.87
N ALA A 391 8.23 -9.01 -12.47
CA ALA A 391 7.85 -10.32 -12.98
C ALA A 391 6.39 -10.64 -12.63
N ALA A 392 5.97 -10.36 -11.39
CA ALA A 392 4.59 -10.50 -10.96
C ALA A 392 3.65 -9.56 -11.75
N TRP A 393 4.07 -8.31 -12.00
CA TRP A 393 3.29 -7.34 -12.78
C TRP A 393 2.99 -7.82 -14.20
N SER A 394 3.92 -8.55 -14.82
CA SER A 394 3.72 -9.13 -16.15
C SER A 394 2.55 -10.10 -16.19
N SER A 395 2.16 -10.69 -15.04
CA SER A 395 0.98 -11.55 -14.95
C SER A 395 -0.34 -10.81 -15.20
N SER A 396 -0.34 -9.47 -15.15
CA SER A 396 -1.51 -8.65 -15.47
C SER A 396 -2.08 -8.94 -16.87
N ILE A 397 -1.21 -9.36 -17.80
CA ILE A 397 -1.59 -9.81 -19.13
C ILE A 397 -2.49 -11.05 -19.07
N ILE A 398 -2.15 -12.02 -18.23
CA ILE A 398 -2.92 -13.26 -18.06
C ILE A 398 -4.30 -12.96 -17.46
N PHE A 399 -4.37 -12.07 -16.49
CA PHE A 399 -5.65 -11.61 -15.94
C PHE A 399 -6.53 -10.96 -17.01
N GLN A 400 -5.95 -10.16 -17.89
CA GLN A 400 -6.69 -9.45 -18.92
C GLN A 400 -7.11 -10.38 -20.08
N GLU A 401 -6.20 -11.20 -20.61
CA GLU A 401 -6.44 -12.01 -21.80
C GLU A 401 -7.21 -13.31 -21.50
N ASP A 402 -6.81 -14.04 -20.44
CA ASP A 402 -7.38 -15.35 -20.14
C ASP A 402 -8.61 -15.27 -19.25
N LEU A 403 -8.62 -14.32 -18.31
CA LEU A 403 -9.67 -14.20 -17.30
C LEU A 403 -10.64 -13.04 -17.57
N ASN A 404 -10.31 -12.13 -18.49
CA ASN A 404 -11.05 -10.90 -18.77
C ASN A 404 -11.29 -10.05 -17.51
N LEU A 405 -10.27 -9.98 -16.64
CA LEU A 405 -10.28 -9.24 -15.37
C LEU A 405 -9.21 -8.15 -15.37
N LYS A 406 -9.49 -7.06 -14.65
CA LYS A 406 -8.51 -6.01 -14.37
C LYS A 406 -7.92 -6.27 -12.99
N VAL A 407 -6.63 -6.55 -12.91
CA VAL A 407 -5.91 -6.75 -11.65
C VAL A 407 -5.36 -5.42 -11.13
N ASN A 408 -5.39 -5.23 -9.82
CA ASN A 408 -4.77 -4.08 -9.14
C ASN A 408 -3.38 -4.44 -8.60
N GLU A 409 -2.63 -3.43 -8.17
CA GLU A 409 -1.27 -3.59 -7.66
C GLU A 409 -1.18 -4.41 -6.38
N ASP A 410 -2.17 -4.30 -5.51
CA ASP A 410 -2.20 -5.05 -4.26
C ASP A 410 -2.19 -6.56 -4.52
N GLU A 411 -2.99 -7.03 -5.48
CA GLU A 411 -3.01 -8.44 -5.88
C GLU A 411 -1.69 -8.86 -6.55
N ILE A 412 -1.11 -7.99 -7.37
CA ILE A 412 0.21 -8.22 -7.96
C ILE A 412 1.29 -8.31 -6.87
N GLY A 413 1.23 -7.45 -5.85
CA GLY A 413 2.12 -7.51 -4.70
C GLY A 413 2.06 -8.86 -3.97
N TYR A 414 0.87 -9.44 -3.83
CA TYR A 414 0.75 -10.78 -3.25
C TYR A 414 1.31 -11.88 -4.16
N ILE A 415 1.13 -11.78 -5.48
CA ILE A 415 1.79 -12.68 -6.44
C ILE A 415 3.32 -12.55 -6.31
N ALA A 416 3.83 -11.32 -6.19
CA ALA A 416 5.25 -11.06 -5.99
C ALA A 416 5.80 -11.73 -4.72
N LEU A 417 5.03 -11.75 -3.62
CA LEU A 417 5.43 -12.46 -2.40
C LEU A 417 5.57 -13.97 -2.62
N HIS A 418 4.65 -14.60 -3.34
CA HIS A 418 4.77 -16.03 -3.68
C HIS A 418 5.99 -16.30 -4.54
N LEU A 419 6.25 -15.46 -5.55
CA LEU A 419 7.44 -15.58 -6.39
C LEU A 419 8.73 -15.32 -5.60
N GLY A 420 8.74 -14.34 -4.70
CA GLY A 420 9.86 -14.03 -3.82
C GLY A 420 10.22 -15.20 -2.92
N ALA A 421 9.23 -15.81 -2.27
CA ALA A 421 9.43 -17.00 -1.46
C ALA A 421 10.01 -18.18 -2.28
N ALA A 422 9.56 -18.36 -3.53
CA ALA A 422 10.09 -19.38 -4.42
C ALA A 422 11.56 -19.09 -4.81
N VAL A 423 11.89 -17.85 -5.11
CA VAL A 423 13.26 -17.43 -5.40
C VAL A 423 14.17 -17.69 -4.19
N GLU A 424 13.73 -17.37 -2.97
CA GLU A 424 14.51 -17.65 -1.76
C GLU A 424 14.72 -19.16 -1.53
N ARG A 425 13.72 -20.01 -1.84
CA ARG A 425 13.87 -21.49 -1.75
C ARG A 425 14.86 -22.06 -2.76
N ILE A 426 14.95 -21.47 -3.95
CA ILE A 426 15.83 -21.94 -5.04
C ILE A 426 17.24 -21.37 -4.92
N THR A 427 17.38 -20.19 -4.30
CA THR A 427 18.71 -19.61 -4.06
C THR A 427 19.47 -20.48 -3.08
N LYS A 428 20.34 -21.34 -3.65
CA LYS A 428 21.17 -22.28 -2.91
C LYS A 428 21.98 -21.57 -1.84
N SER A 429 21.92 -22.05 -0.61
CA SER A 429 22.87 -21.67 0.42
C SER A 429 24.29 -22.04 -0.01
N TRP A 430 25.21 -21.08 0.10
CA TRP A 430 26.62 -21.33 -0.18
C TRP A 430 27.23 -22.16 0.92
N LYS A 431 27.74 -23.32 0.57
CA LYS A 431 28.44 -24.20 1.50
C LYS A 431 29.87 -23.71 1.71
N VAL A 432 30.13 -23.22 2.91
CA VAL A 432 31.39 -22.52 3.23
C VAL A 432 32.14 -23.23 4.33
N ILE A 433 33.47 -23.36 4.16
CA ILE A 433 34.37 -23.70 5.22
C ILE A 433 35.07 -22.43 5.70
N ILE A 434 35.17 -22.28 7.02
CA ILE A 434 35.92 -21.20 7.65
C ILE A 434 37.29 -21.76 8.07
N VAL A 435 38.40 -21.09 7.66
CA VAL A 435 39.73 -21.41 8.08
C VAL A 435 40.28 -20.29 8.97
N CYS A 436 40.61 -20.62 10.20
CA CYS A 436 41.07 -19.65 11.17
C CYS A 436 42.31 -20.16 11.96
N SER A 437 43.35 -19.33 11.97
CA SER A 437 44.59 -19.63 12.74
C SER A 437 44.60 -19.08 14.17
N SER A 438 43.59 -18.28 14.53
CA SER A 438 43.58 -17.47 15.77
C SER A 438 42.90 -18.12 16.96
N GLY A 439 42.56 -19.42 16.89
CA GLY A 439 41.93 -20.18 17.97
C GLY A 439 40.40 -20.16 18.02
N VAL A 440 39.83 -20.99 18.93
CA VAL A 440 38.39 -21.30 18.94
C VAL A 440 37.49 -20.08 19.16
N GLY A 441 37.84 -19.16 20.02
CA GLY A 441 37.02 -17.97 20.31
C GLY A 441 36.85 -17.05 19.12
N THR A 442 37.94 -16.82 18.37
CA THR A 442 37.92 -15.95 17.20
C THR A 442 37.17 -16.58 16.05
N SER A 443 37.35 -17.88 15.82
CA SER A 443 36.64 -18.58 14.74
C SER A 443 35.13 -18.68 15.00
N GLN A 444 34.73 -18.87 16.26
CA GLN A 444 33.30 -18.86 16.63
C GLN A 444 32.66 -17.46 16.48
N LEU A 445 33.39 -16.40 16.83
CA LEU A 445 32.93 -15.03 16.62
C LEU A 445 32.74 -14.73 15.13
N LEU A 446 33.71 -15.12 14.28
CA LEU A 446 33.63 -14.97 12.84
C LEU A 446 32.44 -15.74 12.27
N ALA A 447 32.26 -16.99 12.66
CA ALA A 447 31.15 -17.82 12.22
C ALA A 447 29.78 -17.22 12.65
N SER A 448 29.68 -16.71 13.87
CA SER A 448 28.47 -16.08 14.38
C SER A 448 28.11 -14.80 13.59
N LYS A 449 29.12 -13.99 13.26
CA LYS A 449 28.91 -12.79 12.42
C LYS A 449 28.54 -13.17 11.00
N ILE A 450 29.17 -14.16 10.37
CA ILE A 450 28.82 -14.65 9.05
C ILE A 450 27.35 -15.13 9.03
N LYS A 451 26.95 -15.96 9.99
CA LYS A 451 25.55 -16.41 10.12
C LYS A 451 24.57 -15.25 10.27
N LYS A 452 24.94 -14.22 11.04
CA LYS A 452 24.08 -13.06 11.29
C LYS A 452 23.91 -12.17 10.07
N TYR A 453 25.00 -11.86 9.36
CA TYR A 453 24.99 -10.85 8.29
C TYR A 453 24.92 -11.44 6.88
N LEU A 454 25.16 -12.74 6.72
CA LEU A 454 25.17 -13.48 5.46
C LEU A 454 24.30 -14.74 5.55
N PRO A 455 22.97 -14.62 5.66
CA PRO A 455 22.06 -15.75 5.88
C PRO A 455 22.08 -16.81 4.77
N ARG A 456 22.62 -16.46 3.60
CA ARG A 456 22.81 -17.37 2.44
C ARG A 456 24.05 -18.26 2.57
N ILE A 457 24.81 -18.17 3.65
CA ILE A 457 25.98 -19.00 3.91
C ILE A 457 25.64 -20.11 4.90
N GLU A 458 25.82 -21.35 4.47
CA GLU A 458 25.83 -22.53 5.29
C GLU A 458 27.27 -22.86 5.67
N ILE A 459 27.65 -22.62 6.92
CA ILE A 459 28.97 -22.98 7.42
C ILE A 459 28.98 -24.48 7.68
N ILE A 460 29.70 -25.23 6.83
CA ILE A 460 29.82 -26.69 6.95
C ILE A 460 30.75 -27.03 8.11
N GLU A 461 31.91 -26.36 8.17
CA GLU A 461 32.95 -26.68 9.13
C GLU A 461 33.85 -25.48 9.39
N ILE A 462 34.48 -25.47 10.57
CA ILE A 462 35.52 -24.50 10.95
C ILE A 462 36.80 -25.29 11.15
N LEU A 463 37.83 -24.99 10.38
CA LEU A 463 39.07 -25.75 10.34
C LEU A 463 40.28 -24.88 10.68
N SER A 464 41.35 -25.52 11.17
CA SER A 464 42.70 -24.97 11.14
C SER A 464 43.32 -25.19 9.74
N THR A 465 44.48 -24.55 9.44
CA THR A 465 45.20 -24.73 8.19
C THR A 465 45.66 -26.19 8.00
N HIS A 466 46.09 -26.87 9.03
CA HIS A 466 46.56 -28.27 8.95
C HIS A 466 45.42 -29.25 8.63
N GLU A 467 44.22 -28.97 9.15
CA GLU A 467 43.04 -29.80 8.88
C GLU A 467 42.55 -29.64 7.48
N LEU A 468 42.71 -28.45 6.89
CA LEU A 468 42.28 -28.14 5.54
C LEU A 468 43.04 -28.96 4.48
N ASP A 469 44.36 -29.21 4.69
CA ASP A 469 45.23 -29.93 3.71
C ASP A 469 44.74 -31.36 3.43
N ASN A 470 44.04 -31.97 4.40
CA ASN A 470 43.52 -33.34 4.31
C ASN A 470 42.01 -33.40 4.00
N LYS A 471 41.35 -32.24 3.74
CA LYS A 471 39.92 -32.17 3.60
C LYS A 471 39.48 -32.27 2.14
N ASP A 472 38.44 -33.09 1.89
CA ASP A 472 37.78 -33.11 0.59
C ASP A 472 36.88 -31.86 0.47
N LEU A 473 37.22 -31.02 -0.52
CA LEU A 473 36.52 -29.77 -0.81
C LEU A 473 35.48 -29.87 -1.94
N ASN A 474 35.16 -31.09 -2.43
CA ASN A 474 34.24 -31.25 -3.55
C ASN A 474 32.85 -30.66 -3.28
N ASN A 475 32.37 -30.74 -2.03
CA ASN A 475 31.05 -30.23 -1.61
C ASN A 475 31.12 -28.83 -0.96
N VAL A 476 32.18 -28.05 -1.23
CA VAL A 476 32.40 -26.69 -0.70
C VAL A 476 32.34 -25.71 -1.86
N ASP A 477 31.57 -24.65 -1.70
CA ASP A 477 31.40 -23.61 -2.72
C ASP A 477 32.44 -22.49 -2.55
N LEU A 478 32.83 -22.17 -1.30
CA LEU A 478 33.73 -21.07 -0.96
C LEU A 478 34.50 -21.37 0.33
N VAL A 479 35.78 -20.94 0.40
CA VAL A 479 36.58 -20.96 1.64
C VAL A 479 36.76 -19.51 2.13
N ILE A 480 36.36 -19.24 3.37
CA ILE A 480 36.60 -17.96 4.05
C ILE A 480 37.76 -18.16 5.03
N SER A 481 38.83 -17.42 4.86
CA SER A 481 40.03 -17.60 5.69
C SER A 481 40.46 -16.31 6.37
N THR A 482 40.98 -16.41 7.59
CA THR A 482 41.62 -15.28 8.29
C THR A 482 43.07 -15.04 7.89
N ILE A 483 43.66 -15.93 7.10
CA ILE A 483 45.05 -15.85 6.59
C ILE A 483 45.06 -16.16 5.09
N PRO A 484 46.05 -15.67 4.34
CA PRO A 484 46.23 -16.07 2.94
C PRO A 484 46.51 -17.59 2.84
N LEU A 485 45.79 -18.26 1.95
CA LEU A 485 45.95 -19.66 1.65
C LEU A 485 46.51 -19.82 0.23
N SER A 486 47.51 -20.68 0.03
CA SER A 486 48.08 -21.03 -1.25
C SER A 486 47.75 -22.48 -1.62
N ASN A 487 47.68 -22.79 -2.92
CA ASN A 487 47.45 -24.13 -3.48
C ASN A 487 46.09 -24.77 -3.23
N ILE A 488 45.03 -23.98 -3.04
CA ILE A 488 43.67 -24.50 -2.90
C ILE A 488 42.93 -24.38 -4.24
N LYS A 489 42.26 -25.46 -4.69
CA LYS A 489 41.48 -25.51 -5.94
C LYS A 489 40.08 -24.87 -5.84
N LYS A 490 39.77 -24.19 -4.75
CA LYS A 490 38.49 -23.50 -4.51
C LYS A 490 38.73 -22.00 -4.36
N ASP A 491 37.69 -21.23 -4.59
CA ASP A 491 37.73 -19.79 -4.33
C ASP A 491 37.96 -19.53 -2.83
N VAL A 492 38.92 -18.66 -2.54
CA VAL A 492 39.27 -18.26 -1.17
C VAL A 492 39.06 -16.77 -1.01
N ILE A 493 38.35 -16.35 0.06
CA ILE A 493 38.28 -14.95 0.45
C ILE A 493 38.97 -14.79 1.81
N THR A 494 40.02 -13.97 1.83
CA THR A 494 40.71 -13.63 3.07
C THR A 494 39.99 -12.46 3.75
N VAL A 495 39.61 -12.62 5.01
CA VAL A 495 38.89 -11.66 5.79
C VAL A 495 39.55 -11.35 7.13
N SER A 496 39.23 -10.21 7.71
CA SER A 496 39.61 -9.91 9.09
C SER A 496 38.92 -10.87 10.06
N PRO A 497 39.60 -11.31 11.13
CA PRO A 497 38.98 -12.12 12.18
C PRO A 497 37.71 -11.48 12.79
N ILE A 498 37.60 -10.15 12.73
CA ILE A 498 36.47 -9.39 13.26
C ILE A 498 35.37 -9.14 12.20
N LEU A 499 35.59 -9.53 10.95
CA LEU A 499 34.69 -9.33 9.81
C LEU A 499 34.27 -7.87 9.65
N SER A 500 35.01 -7.11 8.86
CA SER A 500 34.73 -5.71 8.57
C SER A 500 33.60 -5.53 7.53
N GLU A 501 33.04 -4.34 7.41
CA GLU A 501 32.06 -4.02 6.36
C GLU A 501 32.59 -4.25 4.95
N SER A 502 33.87 -3.94 4.71
CA SER A 502 34.56 -4.23 3.45
C SER A 502 34.69 -5.73 3.17
N ASP A 503 34.88 -6.57 4.21
CA ASP A 503 34.89 -8.01 4.07
C ASP A 503 33.51 -8.55 3.71
N LEU A 504 32.45 -8.04 4.37
CA LEU A 504 31.07 -8.37 4.05
C LEU A 504 30.72 -8.02 2.60
N SER A 505 31.13 -6.84 2.13
CA SER A 505 30.90 -6.41 0.75
C SER A 505 31.60 -7.36 -0.25
N ARG A 506 32.88 -7.72 -0.01
CA ARG A 506 33.64 -8.66 -0.89
C ARG A 506 33.01 -10.05 -0.93
N ILE A 507 32.53 -10.57 0.22
CA ILE A 507 31.86 -11.87 0.26
C ILE A 507 30.53 -11.78 -0.51
N ASN A 508 29.72 -10.74 -0.29
CA ASN A 508 28.45 -10.54 -0.99
C ASN A 508 28.66 -10.38 -2.51
N GLU A 509 29.66 -9.62 -2.94
CA GLU A 509 29.99 -9.49 -4.36
C GLU A 509 30.32 -10.85 -4.99
N LYS A 510 31.11 -11.67 -4.31
CA LYS A 510 31.49 -13.00 -4.81
C LYS A 510 30.28 -13.93 -4.91
N ILE A 511 29.42 -13.94 -3.89
CA ILE A 511 28.18 -14.72 -3.85
C ILE A 511 27.24 -14.29 -4.97
N ASN A 512 27.06 -12.98 -5.15
CA ASN A 512 26.19 -12.41 -6.16
C ASN A 512 26.74 -12.58 -7.59
N TYR A 513 28.07 -12.43 -7.78
CA TYR A 513 28.72 -12.62 -9.08
C TYR A 513 28.58 -14.07 -9.58
N SER A 514 28.71 -15.06 -8.71
CA SER A 514 28.54 -16.46 -9.09
C SER A 514 27.07 -16.84 -9.30
N SER A 515 26.13 -16.15 -8.62
CA SER A 515 24.69 -16.24 -8.91
C SER A 515 24.39 -15.65 -10.30
N GLN A 516 25.07 -14.57 -10.69
CA GLN A 516 25.01 -14.00 -12.04
C GLN A 516 25.69 -14.87 -13.10
N ALA A 517 26.78 -15.59 -12.77
CA ALA A 517 27.43 -16.51 -13.69
C ALA A 517 26.55 -17.75 -14.00
N ASN A 518 25.72 -18.18 -13.05
CA ASN A 518 24.67 -19.19 -13.31
C ASN A 518 23.50 -18.59 -14.12
N LYS A 519 23.13 -17.32 -13.91
CA LYS A 519 22.23 -16.56 -14.79
C LYS A 519 22.84 -16.37 -16.21
N SER A 520 24.16 -16.13 -16.34
CA SER A 520 24.81 -15.95 -17.64
C SER A 520 24.92 -17.22 -18.48
N LYS A 521 24.98 -18.42 -17.88
CA LYS A 521 24.86 -19.69 -18.63
C LYS A 521 23.46 -19.89 -19.19
N PHE A 522 22.42 -19.33 -18.56
CA PHE A 522 21.06 -19.30 -19.09
C PHE A 522 20.88 -18.18 -20.12
N ASN A 523 21.51 -17.01 -19.88
CA ASN A 523 21.46 -15.84 -20.76
C ASN A 523 22.27 -15.99 -22.07
N ASN A 524 23.33 -16.82 -22.10
CA ASN A 524 24.08 -17.11 -23.33
C ASN A 524 23.27 -17.96 -24.36
N ARG A 525 22.11 -18.47 -24.01
CA ARG A 525 21.16 -19.09 -24.97
C ARG A 525 20.14 -18.11 -25.54
N MET A 526 20.00 -16.91 -24.98
CA MET A 526 19.10 -15.87 -25.45
C MET A 526 19.80 -14.49 -25.34
N SER A 527 20.52 -14.11 -26.37
CA SER A 527 20.87 -12.70 -26.58
C SER A 527 19.72 -12.02 -27.33
N PRO A 528 18.80 -11.31 -26.62
CA PRO A 528 17.64 -10.66 -27.27
C PRO A 528 18.01 -9.34 -27.94
N ALA A 529 19.30 -8.93 -27.90
CA ALA A 529 19.77 -7.62 -28.29
C ALA A 529 19.31 -7.15 -29.69
N GLY A 530 19.09 -8.08 -30.62
CA GLY A 530 18.66 -7.71 -31.98
C GLY A 530 17.18 -7.30 -32.10
N GLU A 531 16.27 -7.98 -31.39
CA GLU A 531 14.83 -7.68 -31.49
C GLU A 531 14.43 -6.48 -30.62
N LEU A 532 15.04 -6.32 -29.44
CA LEU A 532 14.75 -5.20 -28.55
C LEU A 532 15.30 -3.88 -29.06
N LYS A 533 16.44 -3.89 -29.77
CA LYS A 533 17.02 -2.70 -30.39
C LYS A 533 16.06 -2.00 -31.36
N ASN A 534 15.22 -2.78 -32.05
CA ASN A 534 14.22 -2.24 -32.98
C ASN A 534 13.03 -1.55 -32.28
N LEU A 535 12.89 -1.69 -30.96
CA LEU A 535 11.88 -0.99 -30.17
C LEU A 535 12.22 0.48 -29.92
N PHE A 536 13.51 0.81 -29.90
CA PHE A 536 14.02 2.13 -29.56
C PHE A 536 14.46 2.87 -30.83
N GLU A 537 13.83 3.99 -31.08
CA GLU A 537 14.23 4.92 -32.13
C GLU A 537 14.74 6.20 -31.49
N SER A 538 15.82 6.76 -32.04
CA SER A 538 16.41 7.99 -31.53
C SER A 538 15.40 9.13 -31.42
N GLU A 539 14.43 9.20 -32.35
CA GLU A 539 13.39 10.22 -32.40
C GLU A 539 12.28 10.04 -31.36
N LEU A 540 12.24 8.89 -30.69
CA LEU A 540 11.31 8.59 -29.58
C LEU A 540 11.97 8.72 -28.19
N ILE A 541 13.22 9.22 -28.14
CA ILE A 541 13.96 9.43 -26.91
C ILE A 541 14.08 10.92 -26.65
N PHE A 542 13.67 11.32 -25.45
CA PHE A 542 13.61 12.71 -25.01
C PHE A 542 14.29 12.86 -23.66
N ALA A 543 15.00 13.94 -23.46
CA ALA A 543 15.65 14.27 -22.21
C ALA A 543 15.34 15.71 -21.80
N ASN A 544 15.46 15.99 -20.51
CA ASN A 544 15.29 17.31 -19.94
C ASN A 544 13.91 17.94 -20.27
N LEU A 545 12.84 17.13 -20.10
CA LEU A 545 11.47 17.61 -20.36
C LEU A 545 10.89 18.24 -19.10
N ASP A 546 10.27 19.41 -19.27
CA ASP A 546 9.52 20.13 -18.25
C ASP A 546 8.03 19.77 -18.39
N LEU A 547 7.60 18.68 -17.77
CA LEU A 547 6.21 18.21 -17.73
C LEU A 547 5.84 17.98 -16.26
N GLU A 548 4.62 18.36 -15.89
CA GLU A 548 4.21 18.44 -14.48
C GLU A 548 3.29 17.30 -14.03
N SER A 549 2.79 16.49 -14.97
CA SER A 549 1.83 15.43 -14.65
C SER A 549 2.03 14.17 -15.49
N PRO A 550 1.66 12.98 -14.97
CA PRO A 550 1.65 11.73 -15.72
C PRO A 550 0.86 11.82 -17.03
N LYS A 551 -0.26 12.54 -16.99
CA LYS A 551 -1.11 12.77 -18.17
C LYS A 551 -0.36 13.50 -19.28
N GLU A 552 0.31 14.59 -18.97
CA GLU A 552 1.10 15.36 -19.95
C GLU A 552 2.22 14.52 -20.56
N VAL A 553 2.91 13.71 -19.76
CA VAL A 553 3.98 12.82 -20.25
C VAL A 553 3.41 11.77 -21.21
N ILE A 554 2.29 11.14 -20.85
CA ILE A 554 1.64 10.13 -21.71
C ILE A 554 1.13 10.76 -23.01
N GLU A 555 0.47 11.91 -22.94
CA GLU A 555 -0.02 12.63 -24.12
C GLU A 555 1.14 13.08 -25.03
N PHE A 556 2.24 13.55 -24.44
CA PHE A 556 3.43 13.95 -25.20
C PHE A 556 4.06 12.76 -25.93
N LEU A 557 4.41 11.69 -25.19
CA LEU A 557 5.06 10.51 -25.77
C LEU A 557 4.12 9.77 -26.74
N GLY A 558 2.86 9.61 -26.37
CA GLY A 558 1.83 9.00 -27.22
C GLY A 558 1.60 9.79 -28.52
N GLY A 559 1.57 11.12 -28.44
CA GLY A 559 1.48 12.00 -29.61
C GLY A 559 2.69 11.89 -30.55
N LYS A 560 3.90 11.62 -30.01
CA LYS A 560 5.09 11.34 -30.84
C LYS A 560 4.99 10.00 -31.56
N LEU A 561 4.51 8.96 -30.87
CA LEU A 561 4.25 7.64 -31.47
C LEU A 561 3.14 7.73 -32.54
N GLN A 562 2.07 8.48 -32.28
CA GLN A 562 0.96 8.69 -33.21
C GLN A 562 1.38 9.43 -34.48
N LYS A 563 2.15 10.51 -34.35
CA LYS A 563 2.66 11.28 -35.50
C LYS A 563 3.49 10.44 -36.45
N ARG A 564 4.09 9.35 -35.96
CA ARG A 564 4.86 8.40 -36.77
C ARG A 564 4.05 7.20 -37.25
N GLY A 565 2.76 7.15 -36.92
CA GLY A 565 1.87 6.08 -37.35
C GLY A 565 2.04 4.75 -36.62
N PHE A 566 2.78 4.71 -35.50
CA PHE A 566 3.02 3.49 -34.73
C PHE A 566 1.81 3.10 -33.86
N VAL A 567 1.03 4.09 -33.44
CA VAL A 567 -0.21 3.94 -32.68
C VAL A 567 -1.27 4.90 -33.20
N ASP A 568 -2.50 4.76 -32.74
CA ASP A 568 -3.59 5.73 -32.99
C ASP A 568 -4.03 6.42 -31.69
N GLN A 569 -5.07 7.26 -31.77
CA GLN A 569 -5.61 7.97 -30.60
C GLN A 569 -6.16 7.01 -29.55
N LYS A 570 -6.75 5.88 -29.96
CA LYS A 570 -7.29 4.89 -29.04
C LYS A 570 -6.23 4.31 -28.12
N PHE A 571 -4.99 4.17 -28.61
CA PHE A 571 -3.86 3.75 -27.76
C PHE A 571 -3.61 4.75 -26.63
N ILE A 572 -3.54 6.05 -26.92
CA ILE A 572 -3.29 7.10 -25.93
C ILE A 572 -4.42 7.11 -24.89
N ASP A 573 -5.67 7.06 -25.34
CA ASP A 573 -6.84 7.02 -24.47
C ASP A 573 -6.82 5.77 -23.58
N SER A 574 -6.43 4.60 -24.12
CA SER A 574 -6.29 3.34 -23.40
C SER A 574 -5.20 3.39 -22.34
N VAL A 575 -4.04 4.01 -22.62
CA VAL A 575 -2.97 4.23 -21.64
C VAL A 575 -3.47 5.13 -20.50
N LEU A 576 -4.13 6.25 -20.84
CA LEU A 576 -4.66 7.19 -19.85
C LEU A 576 -5.77 6.56 -18.98
N GLU A 577 -6.63 5.73 -19.56
CA GLU A 577 -7.62 4.96 -18.81
C GLU A 577 -6.95 3.93 -17.87
N ARG A 578 -5.91 3.25 -18.37
CA ARG A 578 -5.14 2.29 -17.60
C ARG A 578 -4.44 2.97 -16.41
N GLU A 579 -3.82 4.11 -16.64
CA GLU A 579 -3.13 4.90 -15.62
C GLU A 579 -4.08 5.42 -14.52
N LYS A 580 -5.33 5.77 -14.86
CA LYS A 580 -6.35 6.17 -13.88
C LYS A 580 -6.76 5.04 -12.93
N ILE A 581 -6.66 3.79 -13.38
CA ILE A 581 -7.04 2.61 -12.59
C ILE A 581 -5.94 2.28 -11.57
N THR A 582 -4.70 2.28 -12.06
CA THR A 582 -3.51 1.93 -11.29
C THR A 582 -2.32 2.61 -11.94
N ALA A 583 -1.60 3.40 -11.19
CA ALA A 583 -0.40 4.05 -11.66
C ALA A 583 0.65 3.01 -12.09
N THR A 584 1.47 3.34 -13.08
CA THR A 584 2.43 2.40 -13.67
C THR A 584 3.86 2.64 -13.21
N GLU A 585 4.04 3.26 -12.04
CA GLU A 585 5.34 3.35 -11.39
C GLU A 585 5.81 1.96 -10.93
N VAL A 586 7.08 1.68 -11.16
CA VAL A 586 7.69 0.37 -10.87
C VAL A 586 8.81 0.45 -9.84
N GLY A 587 8.88 1.54 -9.10
CA GLY A 587 9.95 1.82 -8.14
C GLY A 587 11.15 2.51 -8.76
N LYS A 588 12.09 2.91 -7.91
CA LYS A 588 13.37 3.55 -8.29
C LYS A 588 13.22 4.78 -9.21
N GLY A 589 12.10 5.49 -9.15
CA GLY A 589 11.83 6.69 -9.94
C GLY A 589 11.54 6.44 -11.42
N LEU A 590 11.02 5.26 -11.76
CA LEU A 590 10.67 4.83 -13.10
C LEU A 590 9.17 4.57 -13.24
N ALA A 591 8.62 4.84 -14.44
CA ALA A 591 7.28 4.41 -14.81
C ALA A 591 7.26 3.77 -16.21
N ILE A 592 6.33 2.83 -16.41
CA ILE A 592 6.16 2.06 -17.64
C ILE A 592 4.72 2.10 -18.15
N PRO A 593 4.14 3.27 -18.45
CA PRO A 593 2.79 3.34 -18.97
C PRO A 593 2.65 2.54 -20.26
N HIS A 594 1.51 1.82 -20.38
CA HIS A 594 1.22 0.96 -21.52
C HIS A 594 -0.28 0.83 -21.74
N ALA A 595 -0.68 0.50 -22.99
CA ALA A 595 -2.07 0.27 -23.37
C ALA A 595 -2.43 -1.21 -23.40
N ARG A 596 -3.69 -1.48 -23.74
CA ARG A 596 -4.14 -2.83 -24.14
C ARG A 596 -3.43 -3.25 -25.43
N ILE A 597 -3.06 -4.51 -25.51
CA ILE A 597 -2.20 -5.08 -26.56
C ILE A 597 -2.73 -4.88 -27.99
N ASN A 598 -4.05 -4.78 -28.18
CA ASN A 598 -4.68 -4.69 -29.49
C ASN A 598 -4.63 -3.28 -30.15
N ASP A 599 -4.11 -2.28 -29.45
CA ASP A 599 -4.10 -0.89 -29.91
C ASP A 599 -2.74 -0.47 -30.54
N VAL A 600 -1.81 -1.42 -30.76
CA VAL A 600 -0.45 -1.18 -31.26
C VAL A 600 -0.34 -1.61 -32.72
N LYS A 601 0.06 -0.67 -33.61
CA LYS A 601 0.30 -0.93 -35.04
C LYS A 601 1.72 -1.40 -35.32
N GLN A 602 2.70 -0.78 -34.63
CA GLN A 602 4.10 -1.19 -34.67
C GLN A 602 4.69 -1.11 -33.26
N ARG A 603 5.52 -2.10 -32.94
CA ARG A 603 6.16 -2.25 -31.62
C ARG A 603 7.23 -1.19 -31.44
N LYS A 604 7.02 -0.24 -30.52
CA LYS A 604 7.97 0.84 -30.20
C LYS A 604 7.92 1.18 -28.71
N VAL A 605 9.01 1.74 -28.21
CA VAL A 605 9.11 2.30 -26.87
C VAL A 605 9.54 3.75 -26.97
N ALA A 606 8.76 4.64 -26.36
CA ALA A 606 9.15 6.05 -26.25
C ALA A 606 9.67 6.32 -24.84
N VAL A 607 10.80 7.03 -24.73
CA VAL A 607 11.49 7.28 -23.47
C VAL A 607 11.53 8.77 -23.16
N ALA A 608 11.17 9.14 -21.95
CA ALA A 608 11.32 10.49 -21.42
C ALA A 608 12.15 10.51 -20.15
N VAL A 609 13.14 11.38 -20.09
CA VAL A 609 13.84 11.78 -18.86
C VAL A 609 13.36 13.20 -18.53
N LEU A 610 12.71 13.35 -17.36
CA LEU A 610 12.17 14.62 -16.91
C LEU A 610 13.28 15.47 -16.25
N ASN A 611 13.15 16.78 -16.34
CA ASN A 611 14.04 17.72 -15.66
C ASN A 611 13.87 17.59 -14.13
N GLU A 612 12.61 17.62 -13.66
CA GLU A 612 12.26 17.39 -12.27
C GLU A 612 11.40 16.13 -12.14
N ALA A 613 11.55 15.42 -11.02
CA ALA A 613 10.74 14.25 -10.74
C ALA A 613 9.30 14.67 -10.38
N ILE A 614 8.32 14.11 -11.08
CA ILE A 614 6.88 14.40 -10.87
C ILE A 614 6.21 13.31 -10.03
N GLN A 615 5.13 13.68 -9.32
CA GLN A 615 4.32 12.71 -8.60
C GLN A 615 3.58 11.79 -9.57
N TRP A 616 3.87 10.46 -9.48
CA TRP A 616 3.27 9.41 -10.31
C TRP A 616 2.72 8.33 -9.38
N GLY A 617 1.42 8.31 -9.17
CA GLY A 617 0.85 7.46 -8.13
C GLY A 617 1.33 7.84 -6.71
N GLU A 618 1.95 6.90 -6.02
CA GLU A 618 2.50 7.11 -4.67
C GLU A 618 3.97 7.56 -4.69
N GLU A 619 4.69 7.39 -5.81
CA GLU A 619 6.12 7.68 -5.93
C GLU A 619 6.43 8.90 -6.82
N LYS A 620 7.66 9.40 -6.73
CA LYS A 620 8.21 10.39 -7.65
C LYS A 620 8.96 9.70 -8.78
N VAL A 621 8.57 10.01 -10.02
CA VAL A 621 9.13 9.43 -11.26
C VAL A 621 9.91 10.48 -12.04
N LYS A 622 11.09 10.11 -12.50
CA LYS A 622 11.97 10.94 -13.32
C LYS A 622 12.19 10.36 -14.73
N VAL A 623 12.05 9.04 -14.91
CA VAL A 623 12.20 8.39 -16.21
C VAL A 623 10.97 7.59 -16.57
N VAL A 624 10.46 7.78 -17.77
CA VAL A 624 9.23 7.13 -18.24
C VAL A 624 9.50 6.37 -19.53
N PHE A 625 9.08 5.11 -19.59
CA PHE A 625 9.10 4.26 -20.79
C PHE A 625 7.67 3.99 -21.22
N LEU A 626 7.15 4.72 -22.21
CA LEU A 626 5.83 4.45 -22.78
C LEU A 626 5.90 3.27 -23.74
N LEU A 627 5.23 2.18 -23.41
CA LEU A 627 5.34 0.91 -24.11
C LEU A 627 4.19 0.74 -25.11
N ALA A 628 4.50 0.84 -26.40
CA ALA A 628 3.65 0.39 -27.51
C ALA A 628 4.16 -0.96 -27.99
N ILE A 629 3.88 -2.03 -27.24
CA ILE A 629 4.37 -3.40 -27.49
C ILE A 629 3.25 -4.41 -27.30
N ASP A 630 3.36 -5.57 -27.95
CA ASP A 630 2.43 -6.69 -27.78
C ASP A 630 2.93 -7.74 -26.77
N SER A 631 2.12 -8.74 -26.46
CA SER A 631 2.42 -9.78 -25.46
C SER A 631 3.69 -10.57 -25.76
N GLN A 632 4.03 -10.78 -27.03
CA GLN A 632 5.21 -11.57 -27.42
C GLN A 632 6.50 -10.85 -27.07
N ILE A 633 6.58 -9.55 -27.41
CA ILE A 633 7.78 -8.77 -27.13
C ILE A 633 7.79 -8.23 -25.71
N ALA A 634 6.62 -8.02 -25.09
CA ALA A 634 6.50 -7.53 -23.72
C ALA A 634 7.28 -8.43 -22.74
N ARG A 635 7.17 -9.75 -22.88
CA ARG A 635 7.93 -10.71 -22.03
C ARG A 635 9.43 -10.49 -22.13
N LYS A 636 9.95 -10.38 -23.35
CA LYS A 636 11.38 -10.14 -23.58
C LYS A 636 11.81 -8.77 -23.06
N PHE A 637 10.98 -7.75 -23.30
CA PHE A 637 11.24 -6.40 -22.83
C PHE A 637 11.31 -6.35 -21.30
N PHE A 638 10.32 -6.89 -20.59
CA PHE A 638 10.30 -6.87 -19.13
C PHE A 638 11.45 -7.66 -18.52
N SER A 639 11.76 -8.85 -19.05
CA SER A 639 12.92 -9.61 -18.60
C SER A 639 14.22 -8.80 -18.65
N TYR A 640 14.40 -8.05 -19.72
CA TYR A 640 15.59 -7.21 -19.90
C TYR A 640 15.51 -5.91 -19.09
N PHE A 641 14.35 -5.26 -19.05
CA PHE A 641 14.12 -4.01 -18.36
C PHE A 641 14.39 -4.15 -16.84
N TYR A 642 13.93 -5.24 -16.23
CA TYR A 642 14.16 -5.47 -14.81
C TYR A 642 15.62 -5.79 -14.48
N GLN A 643 16.36 -6.44 -15.38
CA GLN A 643 17.82 -6.58 -15.23
C GLN A 643 18.55 -5.23 -15.21
N ILE A 644 18.08 -4.28 -16.01
CA ILE A 644 18.61 -2.91 -16.02
C ILE A 644 18.27 -2.19 -14.71
N MET A 645 17.09 -2.41 -14.15
CA MET A 645 16.67 -1.79 -12.89
C MET A 645 17.52 -2.24 -11.69
N GLU A 646 18.18 -3.38 -11.74
CA GLU A 646 19.12 -3.84 -10.71
C GLU A 646 20.46 -3.06 -10.74
N ASP A 647 20.77 -2.38 -11.82
CA ASP A 647 22.01 -1.60 -11.96
C ASP A 647 21.79 -0.14 -11.51
N GLU A 648 22.10 0.11 -10.24
CA GLU A 648 21.91 1.45 -9.65
C GLU A 648 22.78 2.53 -10.28
N LEU A 649 23.99 2.18 -10.72
CA LEU A 649 24.88 3.13 -11.39
C LEU A 649 24.28 3.57 -12.71
N PHE A 650 23.82 2.61 -13.51
CA PHE A 650 23.12 2.91 -14.77
C PHE A 650 21.87 3.76 -14.56
N LEU A 651 21.03 3.40 -13.57
CA LEU A 651 19.82 4.15 -13.28
C LEU A 651 20.08 5.59 -12.85
N ASN A 652 21.11 5.81 -12.04
CA ASN A 652 21.49 7.14 -11.62
C ASN A 652 22.02 7.97 -12.79
N GLU A 653 22.86 7.38 -13.65
CA GLU A 653 23.32 8.04 -14.88
C GLU A 653 22.16 8.37 -15.82
N LEU A 654 21.16 7.49 -15.95
CA LEU A 654 19.99 7.70 -16.79
C LEU A 654 19.11 8.84 -16.26
N LYS A 655 18.87 8.89 -14.95
CA LYS A 655 18.09 9.95 -14.32
C LYS A 655 18.74 11.34 -14.42
N GLU A 656 20.08 11.38 -14.44
CA GLU A 656 20.85 12.61 -14.54
C GLU A 656 21.20 12.99 -15.99
N ALA A 657 20.73 12.20 -16.98
CA ALA A 657 20.99 12.46 -18.39
C ALA A 657 20.20 13.69 -18.89
N LYS A 658 20.90 14.78 -19.12
CA LYS A 658 20.33 16.07 -19.57
C LYS A 658 20.18 16.19 -21.09
N THR A 659 20.79 15.28 -21.87
CA THR A 659 20.74 15.32 -23.32
C THR A 659 20.28 13.98 -23.89
N LYS A 660 19.60 14.08 -25.04
CA LYS A 660 19.10 12.93 -25.80
C LYS A 660 20.24 11.96 -26.15
N GLU A 661 21.39 12.48 -26.58
CA GLU A 661 22.58 11.72 -26.97
C GLU A 661 23.11 10.89 -25.79
N LYS A 662 23.10 11.47 -24.57
CA LYS A 662 23.51 10.74 -23.36
C LYS A 662 22.55 9.59 -23.05
N VAL A 663 21.23 9.81 -23.14
CA VAL A 663 20.22 8.75 -22.96
C VAL A 663 20.41 7.64 -23.98
N ILE A 664 20.57 7.98 -25.28
CA ILE A 664 20.82 7.00 -26.36
C ILE A 664 22.10 6.20 -26.06
N SER A 665 23.20 6.88 -25.71
CA SER A 665 24.45 6.23 -25.40
C SER A 665 24.35 5.23 -24.25
N LEU A 666 23.58 5.59 -23.20
CA LEU A 666 23.35 4.73 -22.05
C LEU A 666 22.51 3.49 -22.43
N LEU A 667 21.40 3.69 -23.13
CA LEU A 667 20.55 2.59 -23.59
C LEU A 667 21.30 1.65 -24.55
N THR A 668 22.05 2.21 -25.52
CA THR A 668 22.83 1.42 -26.49
C THR A 668 23.93 0.59 -25.83
N LYS A 669 24.62 1.12 -24.80
CA LYS A 669 25.62 0.35 -24.03
C LYS A 669 25.02 -0.88 -23.36
N ARG A 670 23.72 -0.90 -23.12
CA ARG A 670 22.96 -2.01 -22.56
C ARG A 670 22.26 -2.85 -23.61
N GLY A 671 22.44 -2.57 -24.92
CA GLY A 671 21.86 -3.34 -26.01
C GLY A 671 20.40 -2.99 -26.35
N LEU A 672 19.92 -1.85 -25.87
CA LEU A 672 18.60 -1.25 -26.22
C LEU A 672 18.72 -0.24 -27.37
#